data_bc18dc25abd407cf6a097628a9dd6dff
#
_entry.id   bc18dc25abd407cf6a097628a9dd6dff
#
_cell.length_a   1.000
_cell.length_b   1.000
_cell.length_c   1.000
_cell.angle_alpha   90.00
_cell.angle_beta   90.00
_cell.angle_gamma   90.00
#
_symmetry.space_group_name_H-M   'P 1'
#
loop_
_entity.id
_entity.type
_entity.pdbx_description
1 polymer ?
#
loop_
_entity_poly.entity_id
_entity_poly.type
_entity_poly.pdbx_seq_one_letter_code
_entity_poly.pdbx_strand_id
1 'polypeptide(L)'
;MKSSRITLLFILISIFTFAGNPVKEIGNLQVVGTQLSDAKGKSVRLVGTSFGWSNFHPRFYTPKTVKWLKDDWNVNVVRASMGIDPEGAYLQNPKANLKGIETVIDAAIKEGIYVIIDWHAHKIHTKEAREFFNTISAKYGKYPNVIYEVFNEPEKQSWEEVKSYAEEIVKTIRKNDADNIILVGCPEWDQRIDLVQKNPLKDKKNIMYTVHFYAGTHGKWLRDRADEAIKSGIPVFISESAGMEATGDGKFNYPEWQSYFSWMNKNKLSWITWSVSDKKETCSMLLPTASSDGNWKLSDLNESGIRTREYLKQFDSRGNYLQKFYWHGRVLQSSFNEGKLIGPGSYTEFQFSGNSVSFGLKNIPFQGYYNYVSIELDGKYIGRFKIDNNEIKKFTYDVSDKNLEVHTIKIVKATEAAMGEVYFDGSGIDAVSFQPKPGKKIEFIGDSITCGFGNDESGLPCGKGQWFDQHNAYFAYGPVAARTLGADYLLSSVSGYGMYRNWNTEKSEENILPDVYPYLYLRTSEPELFGNDYQPDLVSICLGTNDLSNGDGVKERLPFNKEKFIGNYVEFVQNIYKKYPDTRVVLLNSPMVSGENNKLLVECLNAVKNSFRNDKKHQPIEIFEFKPMTPKGCGYHPGKEDDQIMANQLIPFLQKYLPN
;
A
#
# COMPACT_ATOMS: atom_id res chain seq x y z
N MET A 1 -51.14 43.78 12.93
CA MET A 1 -50.57 42.46 12.52
C MET A 1 -49.12 42.40 13.01
N LYS A 2 -48.85 41.66 14.11
CA LYS A 2 -47.52 41.48 14.64
C LYS A 2 -46.83 40.29 13.94
N SER A 3 -45.77 40.55 13.21
CA SER A 3 -44.92 39.56 12.59
C SER A 3 -44.03 38.92 13.65
N SER A 4 -44.26 37.64 13.93
CA SER A 4 -43.43 36.84 14.84
C SER A 4 -42.24 36.29 14.03
N ARG A 5 -41.02 36.77 14.29
CA ARG A 5 -39.79 36.19 13.74
C ARG A 5 -39.42 34.99 14.58
N ILE A 6 -39.55 33.79 13.99
CA ILE A 6 -39.02 32.56 14.56
C ILE A 6 -37.50 32.51 14.21
N THR A 7 -36.69 32.70 15.20
CA THR A 7 -35.24 32.49 15.09
C THR A 7 -34.96 30.98 15.22
N LEU A 8 -34.66 30.33 14.11
CA LEU A 8 -34.21 28.94 14.11
C LEU A 8 -32.77 28.90 14.62
N LEU A 9 -32.59 28.37 15.81
CA LEU A 9 -31.28 28.12 16.39
C LEU A 9 -30.75 26.81 15.81
N PHE A 10 -29.85 26.90 14.82
CA PHE A 10 -29.09 25.75 14.36
C PHE A 10 -28.09 25.35 15.45
N ILE A 11 -28.38 24.28 16.19
CA ILE A 11 -27.42 23.60 17.03
C ILE A 11 -26.51 22.82 16.09
N LEU A 12 -25.29 23.32 15.86
CA LEU A 12 -24.22 22.53 15.29
C LEU A 12 -23.90 21.38 16.25
N ILE A 13 -24.47 20.22 16.02
CA ILE A 13 -24.00 18.98 16.62
C ILE A 13 -22.72 18.61 15.89
N SER A 14 -21.59 19.04 16.42
CA SER A 14 -20.30 18.44 16.08
C SER A 14 -20.39 16.96 16.46
N ILE A 15 -20.49 16.09 15.46
CA ILE A 15 -20.36 14.65 15.66
C ILE A 15 -18.89 14.42 16.06
N PHE A 16 -18.60 14.52 17.37
CA PHE A 16 -17.41 13.90 17.90
C PHE A 16 -17.61 12.40 17.73
N THR A 17 -16.93 11.81 16.76
CA THR A 17 -16.73 10.36 16.72
C THR A 17 -15.96 10.01 17.99
N PHE A 18 -16.68 9.63 19.05
CA PHE A 18 -16.05 9.06 20.23
C PHE A 18 -15.24 7.85 19.76
N ALA A 19 -13.93 7.84 20.06
CA ALA A 19 -13.11 6.66 19.90
C ALA A 19 -13.87 5.47 20.51
N GLY A 20 -14.08 4.41 19.73
CA GLY A 20 -14.83 3.22 20.16
C GLY A 20 -14.28 2.64 21.47
N ASN A 21 -15.00 1.70 22.05
CA ASN A 21 -14.47 0.88 23.15
C ASN A 21 -14.12 -0.51 22.54
N PRO A 22 -12.87 -0.71 22.09
CA PRO A 22 -12.46 -1.94 21.42
C PRO A 22 -12.78 -3.21 22.21
N VAL A 23 -12.54 -3.21 23.53
CA VAL A 23 -12.79 -4.38 24.36
C VAL A 23 -14.30 -4.67 24.49
N LYS A 24 -15.15 -3.65 24.54
CA LYS A 24 -16.61 -3.86 24.55
C LYS A 24 -17.11 -4.40 23.21
N GLU A 25 -16.48 -4.02 22.11
CA GLU A 25 -16.89 -4.44 20.76
C GLU A 25 -16.35 -5.82 20.36
N ILE A 26 -15.15 -6.16 20.82
CA ILE A 26 -14.42 -7.38 20.46
C ILE A 26 -14.58 -8.46 21.54
N GLY A 27 -14.43 -8.08 22.82
CA GLY A 27 -14.49 -8.99 23.97
C GLY A 27 -13.21 -9.81 24.17
N ASN A 28 -13.38 -11.05 24.61
CA ASN A 28 -12.28 -11.99 24.79
C ASN A 28 -11.66 -12.35 23.45
N LEU A 29 -10.34 -12.39 23.42
CA LEU A 29 -9.56 -12.79 22.25
C LEU A 29 -9.30 -14.29 22.24
N GLN A 30 -9.21 -14.86 21.06
CA GLN A 30 -8.75 -16.24 20.84
C GLN A 30 -7.96 -16.34 19.54
N VAL A 31 -7.19 -17.42 19.42
CA VAL A 31 -6.49 -17.76 18.18
C VAL A 31 -7.31 -18.79 17.41
N VAL A 32 -7.73 -18.48 16.19
CA VAL A 32 -8.43 -19.39 15.29
C VAL A 32 -7.60 -19.59 14.03
N GLY A 33 -7.07 -20.79 13.84
CA GLY A 33 -6.04 -21.03 12.82
C GLY A 33 -4.79 -20.20 13.10
N THR A 34 -4.45 -19.29 12.17
CA THR A 34 -3.32 -18.36 12.33
C THR A 34 -3.74 -16.93 12.68
N GLN A 35 -5.06 -16.70 12.92
CA GLN A 35 -5.62 -15.37 13.09
C GLN A 35 -6.03 -15.10 14.54
N LEU A 36 -5.72 -13.89 15.02
CA LEU A 36 -6.34 -13.36 16.22
C LEU A 36 -7.82 -13.08 15.93
N SER A 37 -8.70 -13.52 16.81
CA SER A 37 -10.15 -13.50 16.59
C SER A 37 -10.90 -13.12 17.86
N ASP A 38 -12.13 -12.62 17.71
CA ASP A 38 -13.05 -12.42 18.81
C ASP A 38 -13.66 -13.76 19.29
N ALA A 39 -14.43 -13.73 20.35
CA ALA A 39 -15.07 -14.91 20.93
C ALA A 39 -16.01 -15.67 19.96
N LYS A 40 -16.41 -15.03 18.84
CA LYS A 40 -17.24 -15.64 17.78
C LYS A 40 -16.39 -16.21 16.64
N GLY A 41 -15.07 -16.14 16.72
CA GLY A 41 -14.15 -16.61 15.69
C GLY A 41 -13.98 -15.64 14.52
N LYS A 42 -14.52 -14.41 14.59
CA LYS A 42 -14.31 -13.39 13.59
C LYS A 42 -12.94 -12.77 13.79
N SER A 43 -12.11 -12.75 12.73
CA SER A 43 -10.78 -12.14 12.75
C SER A 43 -10.82 -10.67 13.19
N VAL A 44 -9.90 -10.31 14.07
CA VAL A 44 -9.66 -8.95 14.54
C VAL A 44 -8.17 -8.65 14.47
N ARG A 45 -7.81 -7.36 14.47
CA ARG A 45 -6.42 -6.93 14.55
C ARG A 45 -6.23 -5.96 15.70
N LEU A 46 -5.15 -6.12 16.41
CA LEU A 46 -4.71 -5.14 17.37
C LEU A 46 -3.63 -4.28 16.72
N VAL A 47 -3.87 -2.97 16.72
CA VAL A 47 -2.98 -1.98 16.13
C VAL A 47 -2.69 -0.89 17.15
N GLY A 48 -1.42 -0.63 17.40
CA GLY A 48 -1.05 0.27 18.47
C GLY A 48 0.41 0.63 18.52
N THR A 49 0.82 1.13 19.68
CA THR A 49 2.19 1.58 19.92
C THR A 49 2.71 1.05 21.26
N SER A 50 4.01 0.81 21.30
CA SER A 50 4.73 0.46 22.51
C SER A 50 5.13 1.70 23.29
N PHE A 51 5.06 1.63 24.63
CA PHE A 51 5.86 2.51 25.46
C PHE A 51 7.33 2.13 25.31
N GLY A 52 8.24 3.12 25.42
CA GLY A 52 9.66 2.84 25.57
C GLY A 52 9.96 2.17 26.91
N TRP A 53 11.16 1.66 27.09
CA TRP A 53 11.61 0.97 28.31
C TRP A 53 11.17 1.67 29.59
N SER A 54 10.47 0.96 30.48
CA SER A 54 9.84 1.54 31.69
C SER A 54 10.85 2.25 32.61
N ASN A 55 12.08 1.78 32.66
CA ASN A 55 13.15 2.38 33.48
C ASN A 55 13.78 3.63 32.85
N PHE A 56 13.79 3.75 31.51
CA PHE A 56 14.33 4.90 30.80
C PHE A 56 13.31 6.00 30.54
N HIS A 57 12.03 5.62 30.33
CA HIS A 57 10.97 6.56 29.98
C HIS A 57 9.76 6.52 30.94
N PRO A 58 9.96 6.44 32.28
CA PRO A 58 8.87 6.28 33.25
C PRO A 58 7.88 7.45 33.22
N ARG A 59 8.28 8.63 32.76
CA ARG A 59 7.44 9.82 32.68
C ARG A 59 6.22 9.65 31.78
N PHE A 60 6.26 8.75 30.80
CA PHE A 60 5.14 8.50 29.89
C PHE A 60 4.18 7.41 30.39
N TYR A 61 4.55 6.65 31.41
CA TYR A 61 3.70 5.60 31.99
C TYR A 61 2.59 6.20 32.85
N THR A 62 1.69 6.96 32.22
CA THR A 62 0.60 7.68 32.89
C THR A 62 -0.77 7.30 32.31
N PRO A 63 -1.86 7.37 33.10
CA PRO A 63 -3.21 7.14 32.57
C PRO A 63 -3.60 8.12 31.46
N LYS A 64 -3.09 9.35 31.50
CA LYS A 64 -3.40 10.38 30.51
C LYS A 64 -2.75 10.07 29.16
N THR A 65 -1.53 9.54 29.17
CA THR A 65 -0.85 9.07 27.94
C THR A 65 -1.65 7.94 27.27
N VAL A 66 -2.08 6.93 28.03
CA VAL A 66 -2.92 5.84 27.52
C VAL A 66 -4.21 6.37 26.89
N LYS A 67 -4.89 7.28 27.62
CA LYS A 67 -6.10 7.92 27.12
C LYS A 67 -5.85 8.70 25.83
N TRP A 68 -4.76 9.47 25.75
CA TRP A 68 -4.41 10.26 24.57
C TRP A 68 -4.11 9.38 23.36
N LEU A 69 -3.35 8.31 23.54
CA LEU A 69 -3.07 7.33 22.47
C LEU A 69 -4.36 6.72 21.91
N LYS A 70 -5.32 6.39 22.79
CA LYS A 70 -6.64 5.93 22.34
C LYS A 70 -7.40 7.02 21.59
N ASP A 71 -7.56 8.20 22.19
CA ASP A 71 -8.49 9.21 21.70
C ASP A 71 -7.99 9.96 20.47
N ASP A 72 -6.67 10.20 20.38
CA ASP A 72 -6.07 10.95 19.27
C ASP A 72 -5.34 10.06 18.27
N TRP A 73 -4.65 8.99 18.71
CA TRP A 73 -3.93 8.10 17.81
C TRP A 73 -4.76 6.89 17.35
N ASN A 74 -5.94 6.71 17.94
CA ASN A 74 -6.87 5.63 17.60
C ASN A 74 -6.32 4.23 17.82
N VAL A 75 -5.44 4.05 18.81
CA VAL A 75 -4.94 2.71 19.17
C VAL A 75 -6.05 1.88 19.79
N ASN A 76 -6.09 0.59 19.48
CA ASN A 76 -6.93 -0.36 20.19
C ASN A 76 -6.13 -1.25 21.16
N VAL A 77 -4.82 -1.11 21.18
CA VAL A 77 -3.88 -1.78 22.09
C VAL A 77 -2.68 -0.89 22.39
N VAL A 78 -2.12 -1.02 23.57
CA VAL A 78 -0.80 -0.48 23.93
C VAL A 78 0.10 -1.58 24.45
N ARG A 79 1.41 -1.46 24.24
CA ARG A 79 2.41 -2.39 24.78
C ARG A 79 3.19 -1.73 25.90
N ALA A 80 3.14 -2.31 27.10
CA ALA A 80 3.82 -1.84 28.30
C ALA A 80 5.14 -2.60 28.47
N SER A 81 6.24 -1.99 28.03
CA SER A 81 7.57 -2.62 27.94
C SER A 81 8.34 -2.47 29.25
N MET A 82 8.23 -3.49 30.11
CA MET A 82 8.93 -3.52 31.39
C MET A 82 10.39 -3.88 31.22
N GLY A 83 11.32 -2.93 31.29
CA GLY A 83 12.74 -3.21 31.24
C GLY A 83 13.18 -4.16 32.37
N ILE A 84 13.97 -5.16 32.04
CA ILE A 84 14.39 -6.22 32.99
C ILE A 84 15.84 -6.08 33.41
N ASP A 85 16.76 -6.13 32.45
CA ASP A 85 18.22 -6.20 32.71
C ASP A 85 18.92 -4.86 32.95
N PRO A 86 18.59 -3.75 32.26
CA PRO A 86 19.35 -2.52 32.35
C PRO A 86 19.34 -1.87 33.75
N GLU A 87 20.22 -0.89 33.92
CA GLU A 87 20.26 -0.09 35.15
C GLU A 87 18.90 0.56 35.43
N GLY A 88 18.46 0.47 36.68
CA GLY A 88 17.16 1.00 37.12
C GLY A 88 15.96 0.15 36.73
N ALA A 89 16.14 -0.93 35.96
CA ALA A 89 15.06 -1.82 35.52
C ALA A 89 14.57 -2.77 36.63
N TYR A 90 13.69 -3.70 36.27
CA TYR A 90 12.94 -4.54 37.21
C TYR A 90 13.83 -5.34 38.16
N LEU A 91 14.93 -5.95 37.71
CA LEU A 91 15.81 -6.73 38.58
C LEU A 91 16.43 -5.92 39.72
N GLN A 92 16.62 -4.62 39.53
CA GLN A 92 17.17 -3.71 40.55
C GLN A 92 16.07 -2.97 41.32
N ASN A 93 14.97 -2.57 40.63
CA ASN A 93 13.90 -1.78 41.18
C ASN A 93 12.50 -2.39 40.88
N PRO A 94 12.22 -3.61 41.40
CA PRO A 94 11.00 -4.32 41.01
C PRO A 94 9.71 -3.57 41.36
N LYS A 95 9.65 -2.92 42.52
CA LYS A 95 8.45 -2.20 42.94
C LYS A 95 8.10 -0.99 42.06
N ALA A 96 9.12 -0.22 41.66
CA ALA A 96 8.90 0.99 40.86
C ALA A 96 8.47 0.61 39.42
N ASN A 97 9.17 -0.38 38.83
CA ASN A 97 8.83 -0.84 37.47
C ASN A 97 7.46 -1.52 37.44
N LEU A 98 7.14 -2.38 38.41
CA LEU A 98 5.81 -2.98 38.53
C LEU A 98 4.72 -1.93 38.62
N LYS A 99 4.89 -0.88 39.46
CA LYS A 99 3.92 0.22 39.58
C LYS A 99 3.71 0.94 38.25
N GLY A 100 4.75 1.18 37.48
CA GLY A 100 4.64 1.79 36.15
C GLY A 100 3.79 0.93 35.21
N ILE A 101 4.07 -0.36 35.14
CA ILE A 101 3.32 -1.32 34.31
C ILE A 101 1.86 -1.41 34.75
N GLU A 102 1.60 -1.55 36.06
CA GLU A 102 0.25 -1.58 36.60
C GLU A 102 -0.54 -0.31 36.28
N THR A 103 0.11 0.86 36.27
CA THR A 103 -0.52 2.13 35.89
C THR A 103 -1.04 2.08 34.45
N VAL A 104 -0.25 1.51 33.52
CA VAL A 104 -0.67 1.37 32.11
C VAL A 104 -1.76 0.31 31.97
N ILE A 105 -1.67 -0.82 32.68
CA ILE A 105 -2.69 -1.88 32.66
C ILE A 105 -4.03 -1.33 33.16
N ASP A 106 -4.04 -0.68 34.34
CA ASP A 106 -5.25 -0.13 34.93
C ASP A 106 -5.88 0.94 34.03
N ALA A 107 -5.06 1.78 33.39
CA ALA A 107 -5.52 2.77 32.44
C ALA A 107 -6.12 2.13 31.19
N ALA A 108 -5.48 1.12 30.60
CA ALA A 108 -6.00 0.42 29.44
C ALA A 108 -7.34 -0.29 29.72
N ILE A 109 -7.47 -0.92 30.89
CA ILE A 109 -8.73 -1.51 31.35
C ILE A 109 -9.81 -0.43 31.45
N LYS A 110 -9.51 0.69 32.08
CA LYS A 110 -10.44 1.81 32.24
C LYS A 110 -10.87 2.42 30.90
N GLU A 111 -9.93 2.58 29.98
CA GLU A 111 -10.20 3.16 28.66
C GLU A 111 -10.82 2.15 27.67
N GLY A 112 -10.87 0.85 28.03
CA GLY A 112 -11.46 -0.20 27.21
C GLY A 112 -10.65 -0.57 25.98
N ILE A 113 -9.33 -0.49 26.07
CA ILE A 113 -8.39 -0.98 25.06
C ILE A 113 -7.60 -2.19 25.59
N TYR A 114 -6.93 -2.93 24.70
CA TYR A 114 -6.06 -4.03 25.08
C TYR A 114 -4.71 -3.53 25.58
N VAL A 115 -4.01 -4.36 26.33
CA VAL A 115 -2.66 -4.09 26.81
C VAL A 115 -1.79 -5.34 26.73
N ILE A 116 -0.63 -5.22 26.08
CA ILE A 116 0.42 -6.24 26.09
C ILE A 116 1.33 -5.95 27.27
N ILE A 117 1.45 -6.91 28.17
CA ILE A 117 2.36 -6.86 29.33
C ILE A 117 3.65 -7.55 28.91
N ASP A 118 4.64 -6.78 28.58
CA ASP A 118 5.87 -7.24 27.96
C ASP A 118 7.00 -7.38 28.99
N TRP A 119 7.52 -8.59 29.14
CA TRP A 119 8.75 -8.90 29.81
C TRP A 119 9.93 -8.53 28.88
N HIS A 120 10.30 -7.24 28.92
CA HIS A 120 11.22 -6.63 27.97
C HIS A 120 12.68 -6.96 28.30
N ALA A 121 13.06 -8.19 28.00
CA ALA A 121 14.38 -8.79 28.26
C ALA A 121 15.05 -9.29 26.98
N HIS A 122 16.37 -9.41 27.01
CA HIS A 122 17.19 -10.07 26.00
C HIS A 122 17.85 -11.35 26.52
N LYS A 123 17.65 -11.66 27.81
CA LYS A 123 18.20 -12.82 28.49
C LYS A 123 17.14 -13.56 29.28
N ILE A 124 17.37 -14.84 29.49
CA ILE A 124 16.48 -15.68 30.28
C ILE A 124 16.65 -15.40 31.77
N HIS A 125 15.57 -15.04 32.45
CA HIS A 125 15.45 -14.86 33.90
C HIS A 125 14.24 -15.66 34.41
N THR A 126 14.30 -16.98 34.33
CA THR A 126 13.15 -17.87 34.56
C THR A 126 12.52 -17.71 35.94
N LYS A 127 13.31 -17.55 36.99
CA LYS A 127 12.79 -17.41 38.35
C LYS A 127 12.01 -16.12 38.52
N GLU A 128 12.60 -15.01 38.14
CA GLU A 128 12.03 -13.66 38.28
C GLU A 128 10.80 -13.49 37.36
N ALA A 129 10.86 -13.99 36.13
CA ALA A 129 9.73 -14.01 35.20
C ALA A 129 8.56 -14.83 35.75
N ARG A 130 8.82 -15.99 36.32
CA ARG A 130 7.80 -16.82 36.94
C ARG A 130 7.11 -16.11 38.12
N GLU A 131 7.86 -15.46 38.99
CA GLU A 131 7.33 -14.69 40.11
C GLU A 131 6.47 -13.52 39.63
N PHE A 132 6.96 -12.78 38.63
CA PHE A 132 6.24 -11.66 37.99
C PHE A 132 4.94 -12.14 37.33
N PHE A 133 5.02 -13.12 36.42
CA PHE A 133 3.82 -13.56 35.71
C PHE A 133 2.81 -14.27 36.60
N ASN A 134 3.24 -14.94 37.66
CA ASN A 134 2.32 -15.47 38.66
C ASN A 134 1.54 -14.35 39.36
N THR A 135 2.21 -13.27 39.75
CA THR A 135 1.60 -12.12 40.40
C THR A 135 0.64 -11.37 39.46
N ILE A 136 1.09 -11.06 38.25
CA ILE A 136 0.33 -10.31 37.27
C ILE A 136 -0.87 -11.10 36.78
N SER A 137 -0.72 -12.37 36.45
CA SER A 137 -1.84 -13.20 36.00
C SER A 137 -2.89 -13.43 37.08
N ALA A 138 -2.49 -13.59 38.35
CA ALA A 138 -3.43 -13.68 39.46
C ALA A 138 -4.26 -12.39 39.65
N LYS A 139 -3.64 -11.21 39.42
CA LYS A 139 -4.32 -9.92 39.59
C LYS A 139 -5.19 -9.55 38.41
N TYR A 140 -4.69 -9.74 37.19
CA TYR A 140 -5.27 -9.19 35.96
C TYR A 140 -5.86 -10.22 34.99
N GLY A 141 -5.62 -11.53 35.18
CA GLY A 141 -6.06 -12.58 34.27
C GLY A 141 -7.56 -12.67 33.99
N LYS A 142 -8.39 -12.08 34.88
CA LYS A 142 -9.85 -12.01 34.70
C LYS A 142 -10.31 -10.94 33.69
N TYR A 143 -9.42 -10.06 33.24
CA TYR A 143 -9.77 -9.00 32.31
C TYR A 143 -9.45 -9.40 30.85
N PRO A 144 -10.41 -9.28 29.92
CA PRO A 144 -10.19 -9.61 28.52
C PRO A 144 -9.19 -8.67 27.81
N ASN A 145 -8.83 -7.56 28.45
CA ASN A 145 -7.87 -6.57 27.96
C ASN A 145 -6.44 -7.10 27.87
N VAL A 146 -6.11 -8.14 28.68
CA VAL A 146 -4.71 -8.50 28.97
C VAL A 146 -4.15 -9.49 27.98
N ILE A 147 -2.95 -9.19 27.53
CA ILE A 147 -2.12 -10.06 26.69
C ILE A 147 -0.75 -10.13 27.36
N TYR A 148 -0.14 -11.30 27.43
CA TYR A 148 1.18 -11.48 28.01
C TYR A 148 2.21 -11.68 26.92
N GLU A 149 3.31 -10.96 26.96
CA GLU A 149 4.50 -11.20 26.13
C GLU A 149 5.62 -11.69 27.04
N VAL A 150 5.92 -12.99 26.92
CA VAL A 150 6.73 -13.65 27.95
C VAL A 150 8.23 -13.46 27.75
N PHE A 151 8.67 -13.00 26.59
CA PHE A 151 10.06 -12.69 26.27
C PHE A 151 10.10 -11.76 25.07
N ASN A 152 10.63 -10.54 25.26
CA ASN A 152 10.69 -9.52 24.21
C ASN A 152 11.52 -9.98 23.00
N GLU A 153 12.83 -10.14 23.19
CA GLU A 153 13.78 -10.44 22.11
C GLU A 153 14.89 -11.38 22.57
N PRO A 154 14.70 -12.68 22.41
CA PRO A 154 15.78 -13.64 22.63
C PRO A 154 16.95 -13.37 21.68
N GLU A 155 18.14 -13.04 22.23
CA GLU A 155 19.32 -12.63 21.44
C GLU A 155 20.13 -13.84 20.96
N LYS A 156 20.77 -14.55 21.91
CA LYS A 156 21.73 -15.63 21.66
C LYS A 156 21.22 -17.03 22.04
N GLN A 157 20.03 -17.09 22.63
CA GLN A 157 19.43 -18.32 23.09
C GLN A 157 18.99 -19.17 21.90
N SER A 158 19.23 -20.49 21.98
CA SER A 158 18.64 -21.43 21.04
C SER A 158 17.11 -21.47 21.17
N TRP A 159 16.43 -21.96 20.14
CA TRP A 159 14.96 -22.14 20.23
C TRP A 159 14.57 -23.11 21.34
N GLU A 160 15.37 -24.14 21.59
CA GLU A 160 15.13 -25.11 22.64
C GLU A 160 15.18 -24.46 24.04
N GLU A 161 16.10 -23.55 24.29
CA GLU A 161 16.20 -22.80 25.55
C GLU A 161 15.02 -21.84 25.70
N VAL A 162 14.70 -21.06 24.65
CA VAL A 162 13.53 -20.15 24.62
C VAL A 162 12.24 -20.92 24.83
N LYS A 163 12.07 -22.05 24.13
CA LYS A 163 10.91 -22.91 24.26
C LYS A 163 10.73 -23.48 25.67
N SER A 164 11.82 -24.00 26.27
CA SER A 164 11.77 -24.50 27.63
C SER A 164 11.37 -23.44 28.65
N TYR A 165 11.95 -22.25 28.53
CA TYR A 165 11.57 -21.07 29.32
C TYR A 165 10.09 -20.71 29.11
N ALA A 166 9.65 -20.57 27.87
CA ALA A 166 8.30 -20.17 27.53
C ALA A 166 7.25 -21.20 28.05
N GLU A 167 7.50 -22.50 27.90
CA GLU A 167 6.61 -23.55 28.42
C GLU A 167 6.44 -23.44 29.95
N GLU A 168 7.49 -23.09 30.71
CA GLU A 168 7.41 -22.88 32.16
C GLU A 168 6.58 -21.64 32.50
N ILE A 169 6.80 -20.51 31.80
CA ILE A 169 6.07 -19.27 32.04
C ILE A 169 4.59 -19.42 31.62
N VAL A 170 4.32 -20.00 30.45
CA VAL A 170 2.95 -20.31 30.00
C VAL A 170 2.23 -21.13 31.05
N LYS A 171 2.84 -22.23 31.55
CA LYS A 171 2.28 -23.05 32.63
C LYS A 171 1.99 -22.22 33.90
N THR A 172 2.83 -21.26 34.21
CA THR A 172 2.65 -20.37 35.36
C THR A 172 1.44 -19.47 35.17
N ILE A 173 1.32 -18.81 34.02
CA ILE A 173 0.18 -17.94 33.67
C ILE A 173 -1.12 -18.75 33.68
N ARG A 174 -1.14 -19.93 33.04
CA ARG A 174 -2.33 -20.76 32.88
C ARG A 174 -2.91 -21.31 34.21
N LYS A 175 -2.18 -21.22 35.31
CA LYS A 175 -2.75 -21.51 36.65
C LYS A 175 -3.79 -20.46 37.10
N ASN A 176 -3.62 -19.22 36.67
CA ASN A 176 -4.44 -18.09 37.09
C ASN A 176 -5.34 -17.56 35.97
N ASP A 177 -4.91 -17.75 34.71
CA ASP A 177 -5.57 -17.24 33.50
C ASP A 177 -5.56 -18.30 32.40
N ALA A 178 -6.72 -18.92 32.17
CA ALA A 178 -6.84 -20.03 31.24
C ALA A 178 -6.93 -19.63 29.75
N ASP A 179 -7.23 -18.34 29.45
CA ASP A 179 -7.77 -17.97 28.14
C ASP A 179 -7.06 -16.83 27.44
N ASN A 180 -6.53 -15.83 28.17
CA ASN A 180 -5.91 -14.67 27.51
C ASN A 180 -4.72 -15.05 26.62
N ILE A 181 -4.48 -14.23 25.60
CA ILE A 181 -3.41 -14.46 24.62
C ILE A 181 -2.04 -14.38 25.27
N ILE A 182 -1.15 -15.28 24.89
CA ILE A 182 0.27 -15.23 25.25
C ILE A 182 1.09 -15.14 23.98
N LEU A 183 2.00 -14.16 23.94
CA LEU A 183 2.97 -13.94 22.89
C LEU A 183 4.32 -14.52 23.32
N VAL A 184 4.98 -15.20 22.41
CA VAL A 184 6.25 -15.89 22.65
C VAL A 184 7.28 -15.44 21.64
N GLY A 185 8.39 -14.88 22.12
CA GLY A 185 9.52 -14.46 21.30
C GLY A 185 10.24 -15.64 20.65
N CYS A 186 10.97 -15.38 19.57
CA CYS A 186 11.81 -16.36 18.91
C CYS A 186 13.27 -15.87 18.79
N PRO A 187 14.27 -16.77 18.56
CA PRO A 187 15.69 -16.39 18.54
C PRO A 187 16.04 -15.28 17.55
N GLU A 188 17.23 -14.68 17.76
CA GLU A 188 17.80 -13.64 16.92
C GLU A 188 16.87 -12.42 16.79
N TRP A 189 16.44 -11.84 17.93
CA TRP A 189 15.57 -10.65 18.00
C TRP A 189 14.27 -10.84 17.22
N ASP A 190 13.60 -11.96 17.45
CA ASP A 190 12.31 -12.34 16.85
C ASP A 190 12.32 -12.50 15.31
N GLN A 191 13.47 -12.85 14.76
CA GLN A 191 13.62 -13.07 13.32
C GLN A 191 13.57 -14.56 12.92
N ARG A 192 13.76 -15.50 13.86
CA ARG A 192 13.87 -16.94 13.56
C ARG A 192 12.57 -17.72 13.78
N ILE A 193 11.48 -17.17 13.28
CA ILE A 193 10.18 -17.85 13.30
C ILE A 193 10.17 -19.21 12.55
N ASP A 194 11.14 -19.43 11.65
CA ASP A 194 11.37 -20.71 10.98
C ASP A 194 11.76 -21.83 11.92
N LEU A 195 12.39 -21.52 13.05
CA LEU A 195 12.72 -22.51 14.10
C LEU A 195 11.48 -22.91 14.89
N VAL A 196 10.60 -21.94 15.17
CA VAL A 196 9.30 -22.19 15.80
C VAL A 196 8.44 -23.11 14.95
N GLN A 197 8.40 -22.87 13.64
CA GLN A 197 7.66 -23.68 12.67
C GLN A 197 8.00 -25.16 12.76
N LYS A 198 9.28 -25.48 12.97
CA LYS A 198 9.78 -26.87 13.07
C LYS A 198 9.40 -27.56 14.38
N ASN A 199 9.28 -26.81 15.47
CA ASN A 199 9.08 -27.36 16.81
C ASN A 199 8.32 -26.38 17.73
N PRO A 200 7.03 -26.04 17.46
CA PRO A 200 6.27 -25.09 18.28
C PRO A 200 6.06 -25.58 19.71
N LEU A 201 5.56 -24.70 20.59
CA LEU A 201 5.19 -25.07 21.96
C LEU A 201 4.15 -26.20 21.95
N LYS A 202 4.14 -27.03 23.00
CA LYS A 202 3.19 -28.14 23.17
C LYS A 202 1.77 -27.63 23.40
N ASP A 203 1.60 -26.67 24.31
CA ASP A 203 0.36 -25.95 24.47
C ASP A 203 0.20 -24.93 23.36
N LYS A 204 -0.89 -25.03 22.60
CA LYS A 204 -1.18 -24.13 21.48
C LYS A 204 -2.38 -23.22 21.76
N LYS A 205 -3.02 -23.37 22.93
CA LYS A 205 -4.23 -22.62 23.23
C LYS A 205 -3.90 -21.15 23.44
N ASN A 206 -4.38 -20.31 22.51
CA ASN A 206 -4.21 -18.86 22.56
C ASN A 206 -2.74 -18.42 22.69
N ILE A 207 -1.85 -19.13 21.99
CA ILE A 207 -0.43 -18.79 21.85
C ILE A 207 -0.22 -18.22 20.46
N MET A 208 0.49 -17.08 20.37
CA MET A 208 1.02 -16.51 19.13
C MET A 208 2.52 -16.30 19.28
N TYR A 209 3.22 -16.24 18.15
CA TYR A 209 4.66 -16.04 18.12
C TYR A 209 4.99 -14.68 17.53
N THR A 210 6.01 -14.03 18.09
CA THR A 210 6.36 -12.67 17.68
C THR A 210 7.36 -12.66 16.53
N VAL A 211 7.22 -11.65 15.70
CA VAL A 211 8.20 -11.24 14.69
C VAL A 211 8.42 -9.75 14.84
N HIS A 212 9.66 -9.33 15.02
CA HIS A 212 10.06 -7.93 15.08
C HIS A 212 10.74 -7.50 13.78
N PHE A 213 10.43 -6.30 13.30
CA PHE A 213 11.10 -5.76 12.14
C PHE A 213 11.39 -4.26 12.25
N TYR A 214 12.48 -3.86 11.64
CA TYR A 214 12.88 -2.49 11.39
C TYR A 214 13.09 -2.34 9.89
N ALA A 215 12.24 -1.56 9.22
CA ALA A 215 12.17 -1.53 7.75
C ALA A 215 13.46 -1.04 7.08
N GLY A 216 14.32 -0.30 7.80
CA GLY A 216 15.65 0.08 7.31
C GLY A 216 16.65 -1.07 7.24
N THR A 217 16.39 -2.18 7.96
CA THR A 217 17.30 -3.33 8.06
C THR A 217 16.67 -4.60 7.49
N HIS A 218 15.40 -4.85 7.81
CA HIS A 218 14.72 -6.10 7.50
C HIS A 218 13.89 -5.92 6.22
N GLY A 219 14.28 -6.64 5.17
CA GLY A 219 13.62 -6.59 3.87
C GLY A 219 12.65 -7.75 3.65
N LYS A 220 12.37 -8.01 2.37
CA LYS A 220 11.46 -9.08 1.91
C LYS A 220 11.76 -10.47 2.52
N TRP A 221 13.01 -10.78 2.77
CA TRP A 221 13.44 -12.09 3.32
C TRP A 221 12.76 -12.43 4.66
N LEU A 222 12.51 -11.44 5.52
CA LEU A 222 11.85 -11.68 6.81
C LEU A 222 10.34 -11.88 6.61
N ARG A 223 9.72 -11.12 5.69
CA ARG A 223 8.32 -11.34 5.33
C ARG A 223 8.11 -12.72 4.71
N ASP A 224 9.00 -13.16 3.81
CA ASP A 224 8.91 -14.50 3.20
C ASP A 224 9.02 -15.61 4.26
N ARG A 225 9.95 -15.46 5.21
CA ARG A 225 10.11 -16.38 6.33
C ARG A 225 8.85 -16.46 7.21
N ALA A 226 8.25 -15.32 7.51
CA ALA A 226 7.01 -15.25 8.27
C ALA A 226 5.82 -15.84 7.49
N ASP A 227 5.73 -15.59 6.17
CA ASP A 227 4.70 -16.17 5.30
C ASP A 227 4.76 -17.70 5.27
N GLU A 228 5.95 -18.29 5.24
CA GLU A 228 6.12 -19.75 5.32
C GLU A 228 5.66 -20.30 6.65
N ALA A 229 5.98 -19.63 7.75
CA ALA A 229 5.49 -20.00 9.08
C ALA A 229 3.96 -19.92 9.16
N ILE A 230 3.35 -18.84 8.68
CA ILE A 230 1.89 -18.67 8.63
C ILE A 230 1.23 -19.78 7.79
N LYS A 231 1.76 -20.08 6.60
CA LYS A 231 1.26 -21.17 5.74
C LYS A 231 1.32 -22.54 6.43
N SER A 232 2.28 -22.75 7.31
CA SER A 232 2.41 -23.98 8.09
C SER A 232 1.53 -24.03 9.36
N GLY A 233 0.73 -22.99 9.59
CA GLY A 233 -0.22 -22.91 10.70
C GLY A 233 0.32 -22.24 11.97
N ILE A 234 1.43 -21.50 11.88
CA ILE A 234 1.98 -20.74 13.01
C ILE A 234 1.30 -19.37 13.07
N PRO A 235 0.59 -19.01 14.15
CA PRO A 235 0.00 -17.69 14.33
C PRO A 235 1.07 -16.66 14.69
N VAL A 236 1.14 -15.57 13.92
CA VAL A 236 2.16 -14.52 14.03
C VAL A 236 1.56 -13.22 14.53
N PHE A 237 2.27 -12.54 15.43
CA PHE A 237 1.98 -11.19 15.91
C PHE A 237 3.22 -10.31 15.75
N ILE A 238 3.06 -9.09 15.24
CA ILE A 238 4.16 -8.13 15.15
C ILE A 238 4.13 -7.25 16.41
N SER A 239 4.77 -7.70 17.49
CA SER A 239 4.71 -7.01 18.78
C SER A 239 5.68 -5.82 18.87
N GLU A 240 6.62 -5.71 17.93
CA GLU A 240 7.48 -4.54 17.77
C GLU A 240 7.82 -4.30 16.30
N SER A 241 7.79 -3.03 15.86
CA SER A 241 8.16 -2.65 14.52
C SER A 241 8.57 -1.18 14.43
N ALA A 242 9.45 -0.84 13.48
CA ALA A 242 9.82 0.54 13.20
C ALA A 242 10.23 0.74 11.73
N GLY A 243 10.23 1.99 11.28
CA GLY A 243 10.52 2.34 9.89
C GLY A 243 12.00 2.58 9.56
N MET A 244 12.89 2.67 10.58
CA MET A 244 14.32 2.94 10.42
C MET A 244 15.17 1.67 10.56
N GLU A 245 16.47 1.81 10.81
CA GLU A 245 17.39 0.69 11.03
C GLU A 245 17.16 0.02 12.40
N ALA A 246 17.57 -1.25 12.53
CA ALA A 246 17.44 -2.04 13.76
C ALA A 246 18.23 -1.48 14.96
N THR A 247 19.11 -0.52 14.74
CA THR A 247 19.77 0.26 15.81
C THR A 247 18.79 1.18 16.55
N GLY A 248 17.59 1.38 16.01
CA GLY A 248 16.62 2.39 16.46
C GLY A 248 16.87 3.77 15.86
N ASP A 249 17.89 3.92 15.02
CA ASP A 249 18.29 5.18 14.38
C ASP A 249 18.35 5.06 12.85
N GLY A 250 18.76 6.12 12.15
CA GLY A 250 18.80 6.16 10.69
C GLY A 250 17.56 6.79 10.06
N LYS A 251 17.52 6.76 8.72
CA LYS A 251 16.40 7.33 7.97
C LYS A 251 15.20 6.38 7.97
N PHE A 252 14.00 6.96 8.00
CA PHE A 252 12.78 6.21 7.79
C PHE A 252 12.74 5.66 6.34
N ASN A 253 12.71 4.33 6.19
CA ASN A 253 12.66 3.66 4.88
C ASN A 253 11.21 3.48 4.44
N TYR A 254 10.63 4.49 3.80
CA TYR A 254 9.24 4.48 3.37
C TYR A 254 8.87 3.33 2.43
N PRO A 255 9.64 3.04 1.36
CA PRO A 255 9.26 1.96 0.44
C PRO A 255 9.15 0.61 1.15
N GLU A 256 10.09 0.30 2.04
CA GLU A 256 10.10 -0.97 2.76
C GLU A 256 9.03 -0.98 3.86
N TRP A 257 8.81 0.15 4.56
CA TRP A 257 7.72 0.30 5.51
C TRP A 257 6.36 0.06 4.85
N GLN A 258 6.11 0.63 3.67
CA GLN A 258 4.90 0.40 2.88
C GLN A 258 4.74 -1.06 2.47
N SER A 259 5.85 -1.73 2.11
CA SER A 259 5.85 -3.15 1.79
C SER A 259 5.42 -3.99 3.01
N TYR A 260 5.94 -3.67 4.20
CA TYR A 260 5.51 -4.30 5.45
C TYR A 260 4.05 -4.00 5.79
N PHE A 261 3.63 -2.75 5.66
CA PHE A 261 2.25 -2.34 5.92
C PHE A 261 1.24 -3.08 5.02
N SER A 262 1.52 -3.15 3.72
CA SER A 262 0.72 -3.90 2.75
C SER A 262 0.69 -5.39 3.09
N TRP A 263 1.84 -5.97 3.45
CA TRP A 263 1.95 -7.36 3.85
C TRP A 263 1.16 -7.68 5.15
N MET A 264 1.26 -6.83 6.15
CA MET A 264 0.49 -6.96 7.40
C MET A 264 -1.02 -6.84 7.14
N ASN A 265 -1.44 -5.92 6.25
CA ASN A 265 -2.84 -5.77 5.88
C ASN A 265 -3.37 -7.01 5.13
N LYS A 266 -2.61 -7.53 4.15
CA LYS A 266 -2.95 -8.74 3.39
C LYS A 266 -3.13 -9.95 4.31
N ASN A 267 -2.22 -10.15 5.24
CA ASN A 267 -2.23 -11.27 6.17
C ASN A 267 -3.08 -11.02 7.43
N LYS A 268 -3.70 -9.85 7.58
CA LYS A 268 -4.49 -9.41 8.74
C LYS A 268 -3.72 -9.54 10.05
N LEU A 269 -2.42 -9.20 10.06
CA LEU A 269 -1.58 -9.27 11.24
C LEU A 269 -1.85 -8.10 12.19
N SER A 270 -1.84 -8.37 13.48
CA SER A 270 -1.75 -7.36 14.53
C SER A 270 -0.33 -6.80 14.60
N TRP A 271 -0.19 -5.51 14.87
CA TRP A 271 1.13 -4.87 14.90
C TRP A 271 1.23 -3.71 15.89
N ILE A 272 2.42 -3.54 16.44
CA ILE A 272 2.79 -2.52 17.41
C ILE A 272 4.02 -1.78 16.90
N THR A 273 4.00 -0.45 16.93
CA THR A 273 5.16 0.39 16.56
C THR A 273 5.97 0.78 17.81
N TRP A 274 7.26 0.72 17.73
CA TRP A 274 8.23 1.20 18.70
C TRP A 274 8.58 2.67 18.45
N SER A 275 8.61 3.63 19.41
CA SER A 275 8.02 3.61 20.74
C SER A 275 7.64 5.04 21.21
N VAL A 276 6.73 5.12 22.18
CA VAL A 276 6.44 6.34 22.93
C VAL A 276 7.62 6.62 23.86
N SER A 277 8.59 7.35 23.35
CA SER A 277 9.83 7.74 24.02
C SER A 277 10.33 9.07 23.45
N ASP A 278 11.29 9.69 24.11
CA ASP A 278 11.86 10.99 23.75
C ASP A 278 13.40 10.96 23.71
N LYS A 279 13.96 9.77 23.58
CA LYS A 279 15.39 9.59 23.35
C LYS A 279 15.78 10.22 22.00
N LYS A 280 17.00 10.74 21.93
CA LYS A 280 17.52 11.31 20.68
C LYS A 280 17.88 10.18 19.71
N GLU A 281 16.87 9.57 19.13
CA GLU A 281 16.97 8.55 18.07
C GLU A 281 15.71 8.59 17.20
N THR A 282 15.77 8.09 15.97
CA THR A 282 14.70 8.24 14.99
C THR A 282 13.48 7.37 15.27
N CYS A 283 13.59 6.27 16.01
CA CYS A 283 12.45 5.45 16.43
C CYS A 283 11.65 6.08 17.58
N SER A 284 12.21 7.04 18.32
CA SER A 284 11.47 7.79 19.32
C SER A 284 10.36 8.60 18.66
N MET A 285 9.13 8.46 19.14
CA MET A 285 7.97 9.14 18.55
C MET A 285 7.85 10.59 18.98
N LEU A 286 8.45 10.96 20.11
CA LEU A 286 8.28 12.27 20.76
C LEU A 286 9.59 13.05 20.79
N LEU A 287 9.46 14.37 20.72
CA LEU A 287 10.55 15.28 21.04
C LEU A 287 10.72 15.40 22.56
N PRO A 288 11.91 15.73 23.07
CA PRO A 288 12.14 15.91 24.51
C PRO A 288 11.24 16.95 25.19
N THR A 289 10.69 17.88 24.41
CA THR A 289 9.76 18.92 24.86
C THR A 289 8.32 18.44 25.00
N ALA A 290 8.00 17.24 24.50
CA ALA A 290 6.65 16.70 24.55
C ALA A 290 6.17 16.50 26.00
N SER A 291 4.88 16.78 26.25
CA SER A 291 4.25 16.56 27.54
C SER A 291 4.26 15.07 27.92
N SER A 292 4.41 14.78 29.21
CA SER A 292 4.25 13.43 29.76
C SER A 292 2.79 12.94 29.80
N ASP A 293 1.84 13.82 29.57
CA ASP A 293 0.41 13.57 29.77
C ASP A 293 -0.39 13.50 28.46
N GLY A 294 0.27 13.31 27.30
CA GLY A 294 -0.41 13.41 26.02
C GLY A 294 -0.62 14.86 25.57
N ASN A 295 -1.69 15.13 24.82
CA ASN A 295 -2.00 16.43 24.21
C ASN A 295 -0.89 16.93 23.26
N TRP A 296 -0.20 15.99 22.59
CA TRP A 296 0.89 16.28 21.69
C TRP A 296 0.38 16.90 20.39
N LYS A 297 0.97 18.03 20.02
CA LYS A 297 0.82 18.65 18.70
C LYS A 297 1.77 17.96 17.72
N LEU A 298 1.58 18.15 16.42
CA LEU A 298 2.53 17.64 15.42
C LEU A 298 3.96 18.16 15.64
N SER A 299 4.10 19.39 16.18
CA SER A 299 5.39 19.98 16.57
C SER A 299 6.08 19.30 17.76
N ASP A 300 5.40 18.43 18.48
CA ASP A 300 5.95 17.67 19.62
C ASP A 300 6.38 16.25 19.21
N LEU A 301 6.15 15.89 17.94
CA LEU A 301 6.40 14.56 17.39
C LEU A 301 7.64 14.56 16.50
N ASN A 302 8.40 13.47 16.56
CA ASN A 302 9.36 13.09 15.54
C ASN A 302 8.65 12.50 14.30
N GLU A 303 9.37 12.32 13.21
CA GLU A 303 8.85 11.69 12.00
C GLU A 303 8.21 10.33 12.29
N SER A 304 8.84 9.48 13.11
CA SER A 304 8.27 8.20 13.55
C SER A 304 6.90 8.37 14.23
N GLY A 305 6.76 9.37 15.10
CA GLY A 305 5.50 9.67 15.79
C GLY A 305 4.42 10.17 14.84
N ILE A 306 4.77 11.10 13.94
CA ILE A 306 3.85 11.61 12.91
C ILE A 306 3.32 10.45 12.06
N ARG A 307 4.21 9.63 11.53
CA ARG A 307 3.85 8.52 10.64
C ARG A 307 3.06 7.43 11.36
N THR A 308 3.48 7.04 12.56
CA THR A 308 2.73 6.05 13.36
C THR A 308 1.30 6.52 13.62
N ARG A 309 1.12 7.76 14.04
CA ARG A 309 -0.20 8.35 14.28
C ARG A 309 -1.06 8.35 13.00
N GLU A 310 -0.50 8.73 11.87
CA GLU A 310 -1.18 8.71 10.57
C GLU A 310 -1.63 7.30 10.18
N TYR A 311 -0.77 6.28 10.33
CA TYR A 311 -1.12 4.89 10.02
C TYR A 311 -2.19 4.34 10.97
N LEU A 312 -2.09 4.58 12.27
CA LEU A 312 -3.07 4.11 13.25
C LEU A 312 -4.48 4.67 12.99
N LYS A 313 -4.59 5.91 12.53
CA LYS A 313 -5.87 6.52 12.13
C LYS A 313 -6.53 5.90 10.91
N GLN A 314 -5.87 4.96 10.23
CA GLN A 314 -6.44 4.20 9.12
C GLN A 314 -7.24 2.97 9.56
N PHE A 315 -7.36 2.71 10.85
CA PHE A 315 -8.04 1.52 11.36
C PHE A 315 -9.27 1.90 12.19
N ASP A 316 -10.28 1.03 12.17
CA ASP A 316 -11.41 1.13 13.12
C ASP A 316 -11.05 0.47 14.46
N SER A 317 -11.98 0.53 15.44
CA SER A 317 -11.82 -0.07 16.76
C SER A 317 -11.53 -1.57 16.76
N ARG A 318 -11.93 -2.28 15.70
CA ARG A 318 -11.69 -3.72 15.50
C ARG A 318 -10.38 -4.00 14.73
N GLY A 319 -9.63 -2.95 14.36
CA GLY A 319 -8.44 -3.06 13.54
C GLY A 319 -8.71 -3.38 12.06
N ASN A 320 -9.91 -3.08 11.56
CA ASN A 320 -10.13 -3.14 10.12
C ASN A 320 -9.47 -1.92 9.47
N TYR A 321 -8.72 -2.17 8.42
CA TYR A 321 -8.10 -1.09 7.65
C TYR A 321 -9.18 -0.30 6.90
N LEU A 322 -9.20 1.00 7.14
CA LEU A 322 -10.12 1.95 6.51
C LEU A 322 -9.41 2.62 5.35
N GLN A 323 -9.45 2.00 4.18
CA GLN A 323 -8.84 2.61 3.01
C GLN A 323 -9.55 3.93 2.69
N LYS A 324 -8.80 5.03 2.66
CA LYS A 324 -9.32 6.37 2.39
C LYS A 324 -8.84 6.92 1.05
N PHE A 325 -7.64 6.52 0.62
CA PHE A 325 -7.06 6.88 -0.67
C PHE A 325 -6.72 5.61 -1.42
N TYR A 326 -7.10 5.58 -2.67
CA TYR A 326 -6.86 4.48 -3.57
C TYR A 326 -5.83 4.90 -4.62
N TRP A 327 -4.73 4.16 -4.73
CA TRP A 327 -3.62 4.46 -5.62
C TRP A 327 -3.52 3.40 -6.69
N HIS A 328 -3.47 3.83 -7.94
CA HIS A 328 -3.50 2.92 -9.06
C HIS A 328 -2.47 3.25 -10.12
N GLY A 329 -2.01 2.19 -10.80
CA GLY A 329 -1.04 2.29 -11.87
C GLY A 329 0.40 2.36 -11.34
N ARG A 330 1.29 2.96 -12.12
CA ARG A 330 2.69 3.17 -11.71
C ARG A 330 2.77 4.40 -10.82
N VAL A 331 2.74 4.15 -9.52
CA VAL A 331 2.73 5.16 -8.46
C VAL A 331 3.79 4.83 -7.41
N LEU A 332 4.31 5.86 -6.76
CA LEU A 332 5.15 5.71 -5.58
C LEU A 332 4.50 6.44 -4.41
N GLN A 333 3.90 5.69 -3.52
CA GLN A 333 3.20 6.22 -2.37
C GLN A 333 4.22 6.58 -1.27
N SER A 334 4.20 7.82 -0.78
CA SER A 334 5.06 8.29 0.32
C SER A 334 4.34 8.27 1.69
N SER A 335 3.01 8.37 1.68
CA SER A 335 2.15 8.11 2.83
C SER A 335 0.79 7.63 2.32
N PHE A 336 -0.18 7.37 3.20
CA PHE A 336 -1.50 6.92 2.75
C PHE A 336 -2.24 7.98 1.91
N ASN A 337 -1.97 9.28 2.11
CA ASN A 337 -2.61 10.40 1.44
C ASN A 337 -1.65 11.23 0.57
N GLU A 338 -0.41 10.80 0.41
CA GLU A 338 0.60 11.47 -0.40
C GLU A 338 1.36 10.48 -1.27
N GLY A 339 1.76 10.91 -2.45
CA GLY A 339 2.54 10.07 -3.35
C GLY A 339 2.74 10.70 -4.72
N LYS A 340 3.42 9.97 -5.58
CA LYS A 340 3.79 10.37 -6.93
C LYS A 340 3.02 9.54 -7.95
N LEU A 341 2.36 10.20 -8.89
CA LEU A 341 1.80 9.61 -10.08
C LEU A 341 2.88 9.62 -11.16
N ILE A 342 3.27 8.46 -11.66
CA ILE A 342 4.47 8.28 -12.51
C ILE A 342 4.09 7.92 -13.94
N GLY A 343 3.44 6.79 -14.14
CA GLY A 343 3.06 6.30 -15.46
C GLY A 343 1.84 7.02 -16.06
N PRO A 344 1.63 6.92 -17.37
CA PRO A 344 0.41 7.41 -18.00
C PRO A 344 -0.81 6.73 -17.38
N GLY A 345 -1.89 7.49 -17.15
CA GLY A 345 -3.12 6.95 -16.58
C GLY A 345 -3.04 6.51 -15.11
N SER A 346 -1.89 6.66 -14.44
CA SER A 346 -1.80 6.44 -12.99
C SER A 346 -2.68 7.45 -12.24
N TYR A 347 -3.33 7.03 -11.15
CA TYR A 347 -4.27 7.90 -10.46
C TYR A 347 -4.33 7.67 -8.95
N THR A 348 -4.81 8.70 -8.24
CA THR A 348 -5.35 8.57 -6.88
C THR A 348 -6.83 8.90 -6.91
N GLU A 349 -7.60 8.15 -6.10
CA GLU A 349 -9.04 8.31 -5.92
C GLU A 349 -9.37 8.28 -4.44
N PHE A 350 -10.25 9.18 -4.00
CA PHE A 350 -10.73 9.23 -2.63
C PHE A 350 -12.13 9.78 -2.56
N GLN A 351 -12.80 9.51 -1.42
CA GLN A 351 -14.11 10.06 -1.10
C GLN A 351 -14.02 11.09 0.02
N PHE A 352 -14.87 12.09 -0.02
CA PHE A 352 -14.97 13.12 0.99
C PHE A 352 -16.43 13.54 1.23
N SER A 353 -16.71 14.05 2.43
CA SER A 353 -17.98 14.69 2.76
C SER A 353 -17.79 16.20 2.93
N GLY A 354 -18.88 16.95 2.82
CA GLY A 354 -18.90 18.42 2.94
C GLY A 354 -18.97 19.13 1.60
N ASN A 355 -18.95 20.47 1.65
CA ASN A 355 -19.25 21.33 0.52
C ASN A 355 -18.06 21.64 -0.39
N SER A 356 -16.86 21.26 0.01
CA SER A 356 -15.65 21.48 -0.80
C SER A 356 -14.52 20.55 -0.42
N VAL A 357 -13.59 20.35 -1.35
CA VAL A 357 -12.34 19.62 -1.13
C VAL A 357 -11.15 20.42 -1.66
N SER A 358 -10.02 20.32 -0.97
CA SER A 358 -8.77 20.93 -1.41
C SER A 358 -7.62 19.93 -1.28
N PHE A 359 -6.76 19.87 -2.30
CA PHE A 359 -5.56 19.04 -2.33
C PHE A 359 -4.42 19.79 -3.02
N GLY A 360 -3.19 19.33 -2.82
CA GLY A 360 -1.99 19.87 -3.42
C GLY A 360 -1.50 19.06 -4.61
N LEU A 361 -1.01 19.74 -5.66
CA LEU A 361 -0.29 19.11 -6.76
C LEU A 361 1.02 19.86 -7.02
N LYS A 362 2.07 19.10 -7.37
CA LYS A 362 3.40 19.62 -7.69
C LYS A 362 4.00 18.84 -8.84
N ASN A 363 4.65 19.54 -9.77
CA ASN A 363 5.45 18.91 -10.81
C ASN A 363 6.81 18.46 -10.26
N ILE A 364 7.21 17.24 -10.58
CA ILE A 364 8.58 16.75 -10.42
C ILE A 364 9.09 16.45 -11.82
N PRO A 365 9.83 17.38 -12.44
CA PRO A 365 10.19 17.30 -13.85
C PRO A 365 11.24 16.20 -14.09
N PHE A 366 11.12 15.51 -15.23
CA PHE A 366 12.22 14.78 -15.83
C PHE A 366 12.65 15.51 -17.09
N GLN A 367 13.94 15.75 -17.29
CA GLN A 367 14.50 16.52 -18.42
C GLN A 367 13.89 17.92 -18.61
N GLY A 368 13.39 18.54 -17.54
CA GLY A 368 12.81 19.88 -17.57
C GLY A 368 11.37 19.95 -18.09
N TYR A 369 10.70 18.81 -18.30
CA TYR A 369 9.31 18.76 -18.75
C TYR A 369 8.31 19.02 -17.61
N TYR A 370 7.09 19.36 -17.99
CA TYR A 370 5.95 19.51 -17.09
C TYR A 370 4.88 18.45 -17.39
N ASN A 371 3.90 18.35 -16.53
CA ASN A 371 2.88 17.33 -16.61
C ASN A 371 1.47 17.90 -16.77
N TYR A 372 0.52 17.02 -17.05
CA TYR A 372 -0.92 17.29 -16.98
C TYR A 372 -1.60 16.24 -16.13
N VAL A 373 -2.69 16.65 -15.47
CA VAL A 373 -3.62 15.75 -14.82
C VAL A 373 -5.03 15.96 -15.37
N SER A 374 -5.78 14.88 -15.52
CA SER A 374 -7.22 14.88 -15.75
C SER A 374 -7.94 14.65 -14.42
N ILE A 375 -8.99 15.42 -14.16
CA ILE A 375 -9.76 15.31 -12.90
C ILE A 375 -11.18 14.86 -13.23
N GLU A 376 -11.64 13.88 -12.46
CA GLU A 376 -13.01 13.39 -12.46
C GLU A 376 -13.62 13.63 -11.09
N LEU A 377 -14.84 14.16 -11.04
CA LEU A 377 -15.61 14.41 -9.83
C LEU A 377 -17.00 13.77 -9.98
N ASP A 378 -17.34 12.87 -9.07
CA ASP A 378 -18.59 12.11 -9.07
C ASP A 378 -18.87 11.40 -10.42
N GLY A 379 -17.82 10.78 -10.98
CA GLY A 379 -17.88 10.08 -12.27
C GLY A 379 -17.93 10.99 -13.49
N LYS A 380 -17.83 12.31 -13.33
CA LYS A 380 -17.85 13.28 -14.44
C LYS A 380 -16.46 13.87 -14.65
N TYR A 381 -15.98 13.85 -15.88
CA TYR A 381 -14.76 14.53 -16.28
C TYR A 381 -14.91 16.05 -16.11
N ILE A 382 -14.00 16.66 -15.33
CA ILE A 382 -14.00 18.10 -15.04
C ILE A 382 -13.08 18.85 -16.00
N GLY A 383 -11.93 18.29 -16.35
CA GLY A 383 -10.97 18.92 -17.23
C GLY A 383 -9.57 18.34 -17.10
N ARG A 384 -8.69 18.84 -17.97
CA ARG A 384 -7.26 18.58 -17.96
C ARG A 384 -6.51 19.83 -17.52
N PHE A 385 -5.62 19.68 -16.55
CA PHE A 385 -4.93 20.80 -15.90
C PHE A 385 -3.42 20.64 -16.02
N LYS A 386 -2.76 21.71 -16.44
CA LYS A 386 -1.30 21.80 -16.52
C LYS A 386 -0.70 21.88 -15.12
N ILE A 387 0.32 21.07 -14.86
CA ILE A 387 1.09 21.04 -13.62
C ILE A 387 2.54 21.35 -13.99
N ASP A 388 2.91 22.62 -13.89
CA ASP A 388 4.24 23.15 -14.22
C ASP A 388 4.89 23.85 -13.02
N ASN A 389 4.27 23.82 -11.86
CA ASN A 389 4.73 24.39 -10.60
C ASN A 389 5.67 23.44 -9.86
N ASN A 390 6.84 23.93 -9.45
CA ASN A 390 7.82 23.17 -8.66
C ASN A 390 7.53 23.22 -7.14
N GLU A 391 6.55 24.02 -6.73
CA GLU A 391 6.02 24.07 -5.37
C GLU A 391 4.60 23.52 -5.35
N ILE A 392 4.11 23.12 -4.17
CA ILE A 392 2.75 22.60 -4.04
C ILE A 392 1.73 23.70 -4.36
N LYS A 393 0.95 23.50 -5.43
CA LYS A 393 -0.18 24.34 -5.79
C LYS A 393 -1.47 23.70 -5.31
N LYS A 394 -2.28 24.48 -4.60
CA LYS A 394 -3.57 24.04 -4.07
C LYS A 394 -4.64 24.10 -5.16
N PHE A 395 -5.40 23.01 -5.27
CA PHE A 395 -6.61 22.89 -6.07
C PHE A 395 -7.81 22.78 -5.14
N THR A 396 -8.86 23.55 -5.40
CA THR A 396 -10.08 23.55 -4.58
C THR A 396 -11.30 23.40 -5.48
N TYR A 397 -12.20 22.47 -5.10
CA TYR A 397 -13.46 22.24 -5.78
C TYR A 397 -14.62 22.45 -4.81
N ASP A 398 -15.55 23.31 -5.18
CA ASP A 398 -16.81 23.52 -4.48
C ASP A 398 -17.85 22.55 -5.05
N VAL A 399 -18.58 21.88 -4.16
CA VAL A 399 -19.63 20.91 -4.48
C VAL A 399 -20.93 21.23 -3.74
N SER A 400 -21.04 22.44 -3.19
CA SER A 400 -22.20 22.89 -2.40
C SER A 400 -23.52 22.91 -3.16
N ASP A 401 -23.46 22.92 -4.50
CA ASP A 401 -24.60 22.86 -5.41
C ASP A 401 -25.08 21.42 -5.70
N LYS A 402 -24.37 20.41 -5.20
CA LYS A 402 -24.65 19.00 -5.45
C LYS A 402 -25.39 18.36 -4.28
N ASN A 403 -26.42 17.58 -4.59
CA ASN A 403 -27.24 16.87 -3.60
C ASN A 403 -26.65 15.48 -3.25
N LEU A 404 -25.37 15.42 -2.92
CA LEU A 404 -24.69 14.20 -2.47
C LEU A 404 -24.09 14.45 -1.07
N GLU A 405 -24.20 13.48 -0.19
CA GLU A 405 -23.57 13.53 1.13
C GLU A 405 -22.07 13.18 1.07
N VAL A 406 -21.71 12.34 0.10
CA VAL A 406 -20.33 11.88 -0.13
C VAL A 406 -20.02 12.05 -1.62
N HIS A 407 -18.90 12.68 -1.88
CA HIS A 407 -18.35 12.93 -3.21
C HIS A 407 -17.13 12.07 -3.48
N THR A 408 -16.89 11.71 -4.73
CA THR A 408 -15.69 10.98 -5.18
C THR A 408 -14.89 11.85 -6.11
N ILE A 409 -13.59 11.99 -5.88
CA ILE A 409 -12.68 12.66 -6.79
C ILE A 409 -11.57 11.70 -7.21
N LYS A 410 -11.21 11.74 -8.49
CA LYS A 410 -10.12 10.98 -9.09
C LYS A 410 -9.19 11.92 -9.82
N ILE A 411 -7.90 11.85 -9.54
CA ILE A 411 -6.84 12.63 -10.17
C ILE A 411 -5.96 11.68 -10.98
N VAL A 412 -5.99 11.81 -12.31
CA VAL A 412 -5.34 10.91 -13.25
C VAL A 412 -4.20 11.64 -13.95
N LYS A 413 -2.99 11.10 -13.91
CA LYS A 413 -1.86 11.63 -14.69
C LYS A 413 -2.14 11.44 -16.18
N ALA A 414 -2.22 12.54 -16.90
CA ALA A 414 -2.57 12.55 -18.32
C ALA A 414 -1.36 12.29 -19.24
N THR A 415 -0.15 12.62 -18.79
CA THR A 415 1.11 12.50 -19.51
C THR A 415 1.90 11.24 -19.16
N GLU A 416 2.88 10.92 -20.00
CA GLU A 416 3.73 9.73 -19.85
C GLU A 416 4.80 9.90 -18.74
N ALA A 417 5.42 8.78 -18.34
CA ALA A 417 6.52 8.77 -17.38
C ALA A 417 7.74 9.61 -17.83
N ALA A 418 7.93 9.74 -19.15
CA ALA A 418 9.01 10.56 -19.73
C ALA A 418 8.92 12.05 -19.38
N MET A 419 7.75 12.57 -18.95
CA MET A 419 7.58 13.96 -18.51
C MET A 419 7.91 14.15 -17.02
N GLY A 420 8.25 13.08 -16.31
CA GLY A 420 8.46 13.09 -14.87
C GLY A 420 7.20 12.72 -14.10
N GLU A 421 7.05 13.20 -12.88
CA GLU A 421 6.04 12.78 -11.93
C GLU A 421 5.12 13.92 -11.53
N VAL A 422 3.91 13.59 -11.09
CA VAL A 422 3.04 14.53 -10.39
C VAL A 422 2.96 14.08 -8.92
N TYR A 423 3.46 14.91 -8.01
CA TYR A 423 3.28 14.71 -6.59
C TYR A 423 1.89 15.18 -6.17
N PHE A 424 1.17 14.32 -5.48
CA PHE A 424 -0.12 14.59 -4.87
C PHE A 424 0.04 14.72 -3.36
N ASP A 425 -0.51 15.79 -2.81
CA ASP A 425 -0.59 16.06 -1.37
C ASP A 425 -2.07 16.13 -0.96
N GLY A 426 -2.51 15.09 -0.26
CA GLY A 426 -3.82 14.98 0.35
C GLY A 426 -3.82 15.33 1.84
N SER A 427 -2.75 15.94 2.37
CA SER A 427 -2.69 16.39 3.75
C SER A 427 -3.80 17.39 4.03
N GLY A 428 -4.53 17.20 5.12
CA GLY A 428 -5.68 18.04 5.47
C GLY A 428 -7.01 17.68 4.77
N ILE A 429 -7.06 16.66 3.93
CA ILE A 429 -8.33 16.10 3.43
C ILE A 429 -8.94 15.21 4.51
N ASP A 430 -10.16 15.54 4.95
CA ASP A 430 -10.97 14.61 5.75
C ASP A 430 -11.66 13.61 4.83
N ALA A 431 -10.86 12.68 4.32
CA ALA A 431 -11.36 11.62 3.45
C ALA A 431 -12.17 10.61 4.26
N VAL A 432 -13.32 10.22 3.74
CA VAL A 432 -14.10 9.10 4.27
C VAL A 432 -13.54 7.77 3.76
N SER A 433 -13.67 6.72 4.56
CA SER A 433 -13.26 5.39 4.12
C SER A 433 -14.21 4.86 3.07
N PHE A 434 -13.67 4.34 1.98
CA PHE A 434 -14.46 3.61 1.00
C PHE A 434 -13.76 2.30 0.64
N GLN A 435 -14.55 1.32 0.25
CA GLN A 435 -14.03 0.09 -0.30
C GLN A 435 -14.28 0.14 -1.81
N PRO A 436 -13.25 0.28 -2.64
CA PRO A 436 -13.40 0.08 -4.07
C PRO A 436 -13.98 -1.32 -4.27
N LYS A 437 -14.97 -1.45 -5.12
CA LYS A 437 -15.52 -2.78 -5.44
C LYS A 437 -14.35 -3.61 -5.96
N PRO A 438 -14.17 -4.87 -5.49
CA PRO A 438 -13.24 -5.80 -6.11
C PRO A 438 -13.57 -5.84 -7.59
N GLY A 439 -12.74 -5.23 -8.41
CA GLY A 439 -12.99 -5.07 -9.83
C GLY A 439 -12.10 -6.00 -10.63
N LYS A 440 -12.51 -6.22 -11.86
CA LYS A 440 -11.69 -6.77 -12.93
C LYS A 440 -10.46 -5.88 -13.11
N LYS A 441 -9.33 -6.46 -13.47
CA LYS A 441 -8.07 -5.71 -13.65
C LYS A 441 -7.50 -5.98 -15.03
N ILE A 442 -7.19 -4.92 -15.76
CA ILE A 442 -6.64 -5.02 -17.10
C ILE A 442 -5.32 -4.24 -17.17
N GLU A 443 -4.26 -4.87 -17.64
CA GLU A 443 -3.05 -4.15 -18.03
C GLU A 443 -3.04 -3.93 -19.54
N PHE A 444 -2.88 -2.67 -19.96
CA PHE A 444 -2.69 -2.30 -21.36
C PHE A 444 -1.23 -1.94 -21.58
N ILE A 445 -0.55 -2.77 -22.37
CA ILE A 445 0.84 -2.59 -22.75
C ILE A 445 0.88 -2.09 -24.19
N GLY A 446 1.63 -1.02 -24.46
CA GLY A 446 1.69 -0.48 -25.81
C GLY A 446 2.61 0.72 -25.98
N ASP A 447 2.36 1.43 -27.06
CA ASP A 447 3.12 2.60 -27.49
C ASP A 447 2.33 3.91 -27.27
N SER A 448 2.57 4.92 -28.10
CA SER A 448 1.89 6.22 -28.08
C SER A 448 0.37 6.14 -28.18
N ILE A 449 -0.19 5.17 -28.91
CA ILE A 449 -1.64 4.97 -29.03
C ILE A 449 -2.21 4.61 -27.65
N THR A 450 -1.52 3.76 -26.91
CA THR A 450 -1.94 3.32 -25.58
C THR A 450 -1.72 4.41 -24.52
N CYS A 451 -0.72 5.30 -24.71
CA CYS A 451 -0.50 6.46 -23.84
C CYS A 451 -1.59 7.55 -23.96
N GLY A 452 -2.34 7.58 -25.05
CA GLY A 452 -3.20 8.73 -25.40
C GLY A 452 -2.43 9.92 -25.94
N PHE A 453 -1.40 9.65 -26.78
CA PHE A 453 -0.62 10.67 -27.45
C PHE A 453 -1.51 11.51 -28.37
N GLY A 454 -1.45 12.84 -28.22
CA GLY A 454 -2.07 13.76 -29.15
C GLY A 454 -3.61 13.71 -29.23
N ASN A 455 -4.28 13.06 -28.28
CA ASN A 455 -5.72 12.79 -28.38
C ASN A 455 -6.62 13.91 -27.81
N ASP A 456 -6.06 14.95 -27.16
CA ASP A 456 -6.86 16.00 -26.52
C ASP A 456 -6.33 17.41 -26.86
N GLU A 457 -6.91 18.02 -27.86
CA GLU A 457 -6.59 19.40 -28.30
C GLU A 457 -7.43 20.48 -27.58
N SER A 458 -8.24 20.11 -26.59
CA SER A 458 -9.16 21.05 -25.92
C SER A 458 -8.48 22.23 -25.23
N GLY A 459 -7.26 22.05 -24.74
CA GLY A 459 -6.47 23.10 -24.06
C GLY A 459 -5.49 23.81 -24.96
N LEU A 460 -5.00 23.14 -26.01
CA LEU A 460 -4.00 23.66 -26.95
C LEU A 460 -4.14 22.94 -28.29
N PRO A 461 -4.34 23.68 -29.42
CA PRO A 461 -4.48 23.06 -30.74
C PRO A 461 -3.25 22.28 -31.19
N CYS A 462 -3.46 21.32 -32.09
CA CYS A 462 -2.38 20.56 -32.72
C CYS A 462 -1.27 21.42 -33.28
N GLY A 463 -0.01 21.00 -33.11
CA GLY A 463 1.17 21.72 -33.59
C GLY A 463 1.55 22.96 -32.78
N LYS A 464 0.89 23.20 -31.66
CA LYS A 464 1.24 24.26 -30.71
C LYS A 464 1.79 23.65 -29.43
N GLY A 465 2.74 24.35 -28.77
CA GLY A 465 3.38 23.94 -27.53
C GLY A 465 4.40 22.80 -27.69
N GLN A 466 4.57 22.03 -26.65
CA GLN A 466 5.43 20.85 -26.65
C GLN A 466 4.68 19.65 -27.26
N TRP A 467 5.42 18.65 -27.73
CA TRP A 467 4.89 17.47 -28.40
C TRP A 467 3.90 16.66 -27.53
N PHE A 468 3.93 16.83 -26.22
CA PHE A 468 3.08 16.14 -25.25
C PHE A 468 1.91 17.01 -24.72
N ASP A 469 1.77 18.23 -25.19
CA ASP A 469 0.73 19.17 -24.69
C ASP A 469 -0.70 18.72 -25.01
N GLN A 470 -0.88 17.83 -25.96
CA GLN A 470 -2.18 17.26 -26.34
C GLN A 470 -2.38 15.81 -25.82
N HIS A 471 -1.47 15.31 -24.95
CA HIS A 471 -1.60 13.95 -24.41
C HIS A 471 -2.67 13.89 -23.31
N ASN A 472 -3.53 12.89 -23.36
CA ASN A 472 -4.48 12.62 -22.29
C ASN A 472 -4.79 11.13 -22.12
N ALA A 473 -4.01 10.47 -21.27
CA ALA A 473 -4.20 9.05 -20.97
C ALA A 473 -5.60 8.71 -20.45
N TYR A 474 -6.32 9.67 -19.85
CA TYR A 474 -7.70 9.48 -19.41
C TYR A 474 -8.63 9.08 -20.54
N PHE A 475 -8.42 9.62 -21.75
CA PHE A 475 -9.22 9.36 -22.94
C PHE A 475 -8.65 8.26 -23.84
N ALA A 476 -7.47 7.72 -23.57
CA ALA A 476 -6.93 6.61 -24.34
C ALA A 476 -7.90 5.40 -24.35
N TYR A 477 -7.91 4.63 -25.42
CA TYR A 477 -8.86 3.53 -25.63
C TYR A 477 -8.93 2.53 -24.48
N GLY A 478 -7.78 2.21 -23.86
CA GLY A 478 -7.70 1.27 -22.75
C GLY A 478 -8.45 1.74 -21.50
N PRO A 479 -8.13 2.91 -20.93
CA PRO A 479 -8.87 3.52 -19.81
C PRO A 479 -10.37 3.73 -20.12
N VAL A 480 -10.75 4.11 -21.34
CA VAL A 480 -12.14 4.23 -21.74
C VAL A 480 -12.85 2.88 -21.69
N ALA A 481 -12.22 1.83 -22.26
CA ALA A 481 -12.78 0.47 -22.23
C ALA A 481 -12.88 -0.05 -20.78
N ALA A 482 -11.85 0.14 -19.97
CA ALA A 482 -11.83 -0.31 -18.57
C ALA A 482 -12.94 0.34 -17.75
N ARG A 483 -13.11 1.68 -17.81
CA ARG A 483 -14.20 2.39 -17.11
C ARG A 483 -15.57 1.87 -17.52
N THR A 484 -15.77 1.62 -18.82
CA THR A 484 -17.06 1.08 -19.32
C THR A 484 -17.35 -0.32 -18.81
N LEU A 485 -16.30 -1.14 -18.61
CA LEU A 485 -16.38 -2.50 -18.07
C LEU A 485 -16.42 -2.56 -16.54
N GLY A 486 -16.32 -1.42 -15.87
CA GLY A 486 -16.18 -1.37 -14.41
C GLY A 486 -14.89 -2.05 -13.92
N ALA A 487 -13.83 -1.97 -14.72
CA ALA A 487 -12.53 -2.58 -14.44
C ALA A 487 -11.51 -1.52 -14.05
N ASP A 488 -10.55 -1.93 -13.21
CA ASP A 488 -9.32 -1.18 -12.98
C ASP A 488 -8.36 -1.36 -14.15
N TYR A 489 -7.50 -0.38 -14.38
CA TYR A 489 -6.54 -0.46 -15.47
C TYR A 489 -5.12 -0.01 -15.06
N LEU A 490 -4.13 -0.62 -15.69
CA LEU A 490 -2.73 -0.22 -15.64
C LEU A 490 -2.28 0.07 -17.08
N LEU A 491 -1.68 1.23 -17.33
CA LEU A 491 -0.99 1.51 -18.59
C LEU A 491 0.52 1.29 -18.42
N SER A 492 1.07 0.42 -19.24
CA SER A 492 2.51 0.16 -19.36
C SER A 492 2.95 0.50 -20.78
N SER A 493 3.02 1.80 -21.08
CA SER A 493 3.20 2.29 -22.45
C SER A 493 4.19 3.45 -22.53
N VAL A 494 4.93 3.50 -23.65
CA VAL A 494 5.93 4.54 -23.95
C VAL A 494 5.83 4.92 -25.43
N SER A 495 5.66 6.22 -25.69
CA SER A 495 5.59 6.72 -27.07
C SER A 495 6.85 6.44 -27.88
N GLY A 496 6.65 6.02 -29.12
CA GLY A 496 7.74 5.70 -30.04
C GLY A 496 8.39 4.32 -29.86
N TYR A 497 8.08 3.59 -28.76
CA TYR A 497 8.72 2.30 -28.48
C TYR A 497 8.02 1.15 -29.20
N GLY A 498 8.81 0.16 -29.61
CA GLY A 498 8.33 -1.07 -30.27
C GLY A 498 8.75 -2.33 -29.54
N MET A 499 8.48 -3.46 -30.18
CA MET A 499 8.76 -4.78 -29.65
C MET A 499 10.22 -5.22 -29.87
N TYR A 500 10.84 -4.80 -30.99
CA TYR A 500 12.25 -5.09 -31.25
C TYR A 500 13.04 -3.88 -31.79
N ARG A 501 12.37 -2.84 -32.26
CA ARG A 501 12.93 -1.54 -32.64
C ARG A 501 11.90 -0.43 -32.45
N ASN A 502 12.36 0.80 -32.27
CA ASN A 502 11.49 1.95 -32.04
C ASN A 502 11.12 2.67 -33.34
N TRP A 503 10.32 3.74 -33.24
CA TRP A 503 9.82 4.50 -34.38
C TRP A 503 10.90 4.92 -35.40
N ASN A 504 12.06 5.40 -34.92
CA ASN A 504 13.16 5.88 -35.78
C ASN A 504 14.56 5.38 -35.35
N THR A 505 14.62 4.42 -34.41
CA THR A 505 15.87 3.87 -33.86
C THR A 505 15.84 2.35 -33.81
N GLU A 506 17.01 1.75 -33.91
CA GLU A 506 17.19 0.31 -33.70
C GLU A 506 17.50 0.03 -32.22
N LYS A 507 17.31 -1.23 -31.77
CA LYS A 507 17.59 -1.64 -30.38
C LYS A 507 19.02 -1.34 -29.92
N SER A 508 19.98 -1.37 -30.81
CA SER A 508 21.38 -1.04 -30.52
C SER A 508 21.62 0.43 -30.18
N GLU A 509 20.67 1.28 -30.51
CA GLU A 509 20.73 2.73 -30.31
C GLU A 509 19.89 3.18 -29.10
N GLU A 510 18.78 2.49 -28.84
CA GLU A 510 17.83 2.85 -27.82
C GLU A 510 17.10 1.64 -27.24
N ASN A 511 16.74 1.68 -25.95
CA ASN A 511 15.91 0.64 -25.34
C ASN A 511 14.55 0.51 -26.02
N ILE A 512 14.04 -0.71 -26.09
CA ILE A 512 12.70 -1.05 -26.59
C ILE A 512 11.74 -1.26 -25.41
N LEU A 513 10.45 -1.40 -25.68
CA LEU A 513 9.46 -1.55 -24.58
C LEU A 513 9.75 -2.75 -23.65
N PRO A 514 10.11 -3.94 -24.11
CA PRO A 514 10.48 -5.04 -23.23
C PRO A 514 11.62 -4.73 -22.24
N ASP A 515 12.57 -3.86 -22.61
CA ASP A 515 13.71 -3.51 -21.75
C ASP A 515 13.30 -2.59 -20.60
N VAL A 516 12.30 -1.74 -20.79
CA VAL A 516 11.85 -0.73 -19.79
C VAL A 516 10.61 -1.14 -19.00
N TYR A 517 9.85 -2.09 -19.50
CA TYR A 517 8.62 -2.59 -18.89
C TYR A 517 8.77 -3.02 -17.43
N PRO A 518 9.87 -3.68 -16.99
CA PRO A 518 10.02 -4.10 -15.60
C PRO A 518 10.14 -2.94 -14.60
N TYR A 519 10.49 -1.73 -15.05
CA TYR A 519 10.81 -0.62 -14.17
C TYR A 519 9.61 0.28 -13.89
N LEU A 520 9.53 0.77 -12.65
CA LEU A 520 8.46 1.67 -12.19
C LEU A 520 8.31 2.91 -13.08
N TYR A 521 9.44 3.48 -13.50
CA TYR A 521 9.51 4.69 -14.30
C TYR A 521 9.50 4.45 -15.81
N LEU A 522 9.38 3.20 -16.27
CA LEU A 522 9.44 2.82 -17.69
C LEU A 522 10.71 3.35 -18.39
N ARG A 523 11.84 3.37 -17.68
CA ARG A 523 13.16 3.76 -18.18
C ARG A 523 14.28 3.08 -17.41
N THR A 524 15.40 2.81 -18.09
CA THR A 524 16.55 2.10 -17.49
C THR A 524 17.46 3.01 -16.67
N SER A 525 17.35 4.34 -16.82
CA SER A 525 18.09 5.31 -16.01
C SER A 525 17.64 5.33 -14.54
N GLU A 526 16.45 4.84 -14.25
CA GLU A 526 15.91 4.66 -12.91
C GLU A 526 15.42 3.21 -12.77
N PRO A 527 16.31 2.28 -12.40
CA PRO A 527 16.05 0.83 -12.44
C PRO A 527 15.23 0.31 -11.25
N GLU A 528 14.39 1.14 -10.64
CA GLU A 528 13.44 0.73 -9.63
C GLU A 528 12.40 -0.20 -10.24
N LEU A 529 12.30 -1.42 -9.71
CA LEU A 529 11.37 -2.42 -10.24
C LEU A 529 9.91 -2.08 -9.89
N PHE A 530 9.02 -2.21 -10.86
CA PHE A 530 7.59 -2.16 -10.62
C PHE A 530 7.13 -3.46 -9.94
N GLY A 531 6.55 -3.34 -8.74
CA GLY A 531 6.16 -4.47 -7.91
C GLY A 531 5.13 -5.42 -8.55
N ASN A 532 4.91 -6.57 -7.90
CA ASN A 532 4.00 -7.62 -8.38
C ASN A 532 2.60 -7.56 -7.74
N ASP A 533 2.25 -6.51 -7.02
CA ASP A 533 0.98 -6.42 -6.28
C ASP A 533 -0.23 -6.24 -7.20
N TYR A 534 -0.02 -5.69 -8.38
CA TYR A 534 -1.03 -5.64 -9.43
C TYR A 534 -1.08 -6.97 -10.17
N GLN A 535 -2.14 -7.75 -9.97
CA GLN A 535 -2.37 -9.03 -10.65
C GLN A 535 -3.53 -8.84 -11.63
N PRO A 536 -3.25 -8.63 -12.94
CA PRO A 536 -4.30 -8.42 -13.93
C PRO A 536 -4.99 -9.73 -14.30
N ASP A 537 -6.32 -9.69 -14.44
CA ASP A 537 -7.08 -10.79 -15.03
C ASP A 537 -6.76 -10.94 -16.53
N LEU A 538 -6.43 -9.81 -17.17
CA LEU A 538 -6.13 -9.74 -18.60
C LEU A 538 -5.00 -8.75 -18.87
N VAL A 539 -4.04 -9.15 -19.70
CA VAL A 539 -2.99 -8.30 -20.27
C VAL A 539 -3.24 -8.13 -21.76
N SER A 540 -3.45 -6.88 -22.18
CA SER A 540 -3.66 -6.49 -23.58
C SER A 540 -2.39 -5.86 -24.15
N ILE A 541 -1.83 -6.38 -25.23
CA ILE A 541 -0.56 -5.89 -25.81
C ILE A 541 -0.82 -5.36 -27.22
N CYS A 542 -0.60 -4.06 -27.43
CA CYS A 542 -0.75 -3.36 -28.71
C CYS A 542 0.60 -2.78 -29.14
N LEU A 543 1.43 -3.57 -29.81
CA LEU A 543 2.76 -3.20 -30.32
C LEU A 543 2.96 -3.69 -31.76
N GLY A 544 3.84 -3.02 -32.48
CA GLY A 544 4.15 -3.28 -33.88
C GLY A 544 4.03 -2.05 -34.78
N THR A 545 3.37 -0.99 -34.33
CA THR A 545 3.26 0.30 -35.05
C THR A 545 4.63 0.85 -35.35
N ASN A 546 5.46 0.96 -34.32
CA ASN A 546 6.80 1.56 -34.40
C ASN A 546 7.79 0.62 -35.09
N ASP A 547 7.64 -0.70 -34.92
CA ASP A 547 8.46 -1.72 -35.57
C ASP A 547 8.30 -1.68 -37.10
N LEU A 548 7.08 -1.40 -37.58
CA LEU A 548 6.73 -1.33 -39.00
C LEU A 548 6.84 0.09 -39.58
N SER A 549 7.15 1.08 -38.77
CA SER A 549 7.26 2.48 -39.18
C SER A 549 8.42 2.69 -40.16
N ASN A 550 8.22 3.60 -41.11
CA ASN A 550 9.30 4.10 -42.00
C ASN A 550 10.14 5.21 -41.31
N GLY A 551 9.89 5.51 -40.03
CA GLY A 551 10.58 6.58 -39.32
C GLY A 551 10.20 7.98 -39.82
N ASP A 552 11.15 8.91 -39.73
CA ASP A 552 11.01 10.31 -40.17
C ASP A 552 11.19 10.50 -41.70
N GLY A 553 11.51 9.43 -42.43
CA GLY A 553 11.78 9.46 -43.83
C GLY A 553 13.14 10.07 -44.21
N VAL A 554 13.96 10.47 -43.25
CA VAL A 554 15.30 11.04 -43.40
C VAL A 554 16.37 9.98 -43.08
N LYS A 555 16.24 9.32 -41.95
CA LYS A 555 17.11 8.23 -41.53
C LYS A 555 16.70 6.93 -42.24
N GLU A 556 17.65 6.30 -42.92
CA GLU A 556 17.41 5.00 -43.56
C GLU A 556 17.07 3.94 -42.49
N ARG A 557 15.96 3.23 -42.71
CA ARG A 557 15.48 2.17 -41.83
C ARG A 557 15.90 0.81 -42.42
N LEU A 558 16.37 -0.07 -41.53
CA LEU A 558 16.58 -1.46 -41.92
C LEU A 558 15.24 -2.14 -42.29
N PRO A 559 15.23 -3.08 -43.25
CA PRO A 559 14.02 -3.87 -43.52
C PRO A 559 13.44 -4.49 -42.25
N PHE A 560 12.10 -4.57 -42.17
CA PHE A 560 11.44 -5.22 -41.05
C PHE A 560 11.88 -6.69 -40.94
N ASN A 561 12.33 -7.09 -39.74
CA ASN A 561 12.77 -8.45 -39.48
C ASN A 561 11.71 -9.22 -38.71
N LYS A 562 10.96 -10.05 -39.43
CA LYS A 562 9.83 -10.82 -38.91
C LYS A 562 10.25 -11.78 -37.79
N GLU A 563 11.38 -12.47 -37.94
CA GLU A 563 11.89 -13.46 -37.00
C GLU A 563 12.28 -12.80 -35.69
N LYS A 564 12.96 -11.63 -35.72
CA LYS A 564 13.29 -10.87 -34.53
C LYS A 564 12.03 -10.36 -33.83
N PHE A 565 11.07 -9.83 -34.56
CA PHE A 565 9.80 -9.35 -34.00
C PHE A 565 9.06 -10.46 -33.24
N ILE A 566 8.88 -11.63 -33.93
CA ILE A 566 8.20 -12.79 -33.32
C ILE A 566 8.98 -13.32 -32.13
N GLY A 567 10.30 -13.45 -32.21
CA GLY A 567 11.16 -13.96 -31.13
C GLY A 567 11.08 -13.08 -29.87
N ASN A 568 11.25 -11.77 -30.02
CA ASN A 568 11.13 -10.83 -28.91
C ASN A 568 9.71 -10.84 -28.29
N TYR A 569 8.69 -10.96 -29.14
CA TYR A 569 7.31 -11.00 -28.65
C TYR A 569 7.03 -12.26 -27.83
N VAL A 570 7.51 -13.41 -28.28
CA VAL A 570 7.40 -14.69 -27.56
C VAL A 570 8.10 -14.61 -26.21
N GLU A 571 9.34 -14.09 -26.18
CA GLU A 571 10.09 -13.89 -24.93
C GLU A 571 9.36 -12.93 -23.98
N PHE A 572 8.83 -11.83 -24.50
CA PHE A 572 8.09 -10.86 -23.73
C PHE A 572 6.83 -11.47 -23.09
N VAL A 573 6.03 -12.22 -23.84
CA VAL A 573 4.86 -12.95 -23.34
C VAL A 573 5.25 -13.98 -22.27
N GLN A 574 6.36 -14.69 -22.45
CA GLN A 574 6.88 -15.59 -21.41
C GLN A 574 7.22 -14.85 -20.11
N ASN A 575 7.78 -13.65 -20.22
CA ASN A 575 8.08 -12.81 -19.06
C ASN A 575 6.80 -12.27 -18.38
N ILE A 576 5.75 -11.96 -19.16
CA ILE A 576 4.42 -11.64 -18.64
C ILE A 576 3.85 -12.82 -17.82
N TYR A 577 3.91 -14.04 -18.34
CA TYR A 577 3.42 -15.23 -17.62
C TYR A 577 4.25 -15.57 -16.37
N LYS A 578 5.56 -15.28 -16.37
CA LYS A 578 6.38 -15.39 -15.15
C LYS A 578 5.91 -14.41 -14.06
N LYS A 579 5.53 -13.20 -14.48
CA LYS A 579 5.05 -12.15 -13.56
C LYS A 579 3.60 -12.38 -13.12
N TYR A 580 2.75 -12.82 -14.02
CA TYR A 580 1.30 -13.00 -13.86
C TYR A 580 0.85 -14.38 -14.37
N PRO A 581 1.05 -15.45 -13.58
CA PRO A 581 0.81 -16.83 -14.06
C PRO A 581 -0.64 -17.13 -14.49
N ASP A 582 -1.60 -16.45 -13.88
CA ASP A 582 -3.03 -16.71 -14.08
C ASP A 582 -3.69 -15.78 -15.11
N THR A 583 -2.95 -14.78 -15.63
CA THR A 583 -3.49 -13.78 -16.54
C THR A 583 -3.80 -14.37 -17.92
N ARG A 584 -4.78 -13.79 -18.60
CA ARG A 584 -5.00 -14.02 -20.04
C ARG A 584 -4.28 -12.95 -20.85
N VAL A 585 -3.54 -13.37 -21.88
CA VAL A 585 -2.87 -12.45 -22.81
C VAL A 585 -3.73 -12.28 -24.07
N VAL A 586 -3.93 -11.03 -24.48
CA VAL A 586 -4.59 -10.63 -25.72
C VAL A 586 -3.63 -9.79 -26.54
N LEU A 587 -3.38 -10.21 -27.77
CA LEU A 587 -2.54 -9.47 -28.72
C LEU A 587 -3.44 -8.63 -29.63
N LEU A 588 -3.12 -7.35 -29.77
CA LEU A 588 -3.84 -6.42 -30.63
C LEU A 588 -2.99 -6.03 -31.82
N ASN A 589 -3.61 -5.92 -33.01
CA ASN A 589 -2.97 -5.20 -34.11
C ASN A 589 -3.01 -3.68 -33.84
N SER A 590 -2.33 -2.90 -34.65
CA SER A 590 -2.39 -1.45 -34.59
C SER A 590 -3.48 -0.88 -35.50
N PRO A 591 -4.37 0.02 -35.00
CA PRO A 591 -5.34 0.68 -35.87
C PRO A 591 -4.72 1.64 -36.89
N MET A 592 -3.46 2.06 -36.66
CA MET A 592 -2.71 2.96 -37.56
C MET A 592 -1.93 2.21 -38.65
N VAL A 593 -1.84 0.89 -38.56
CA VAL A 593 -1.17 0.05 -39.57
C VAL A 593 -2.22 -0.47 -40.56
N SER A 594 -2.03 -0.26 -41.85
CA SER A 594 -3.01 -0.65 -42.87
C SER A 594 -2.35 -1.45 -44.03
N GLY A 595 -3.16 -1.96 -44.95
CA GLY A 595 -2.73 -2.65 -46.14
C GLY A 595 -1.88 -3.90 -45.86
N GLU A 596 -0.80 -4.07 -46.60
CA GLU A 596 0.09 -5.24 -46.51
C GLU A 596 0.83 -5.26 -45.14
N ASN A 597 1.17 -4.12 -44.59
CA ASN A 597 1.80 -4.04 -43.28
C ASN A 597 0.86 -4.56 -42.17
N ASN A 598 -0.45 -4.31 -42.25
CA ASN A 598 -1.41 -4.86 -41.27
C ASN A 598 -1.52 -6.38 -41.42
N LYS A 599 -1.54 -6.91 -42.67
CA LYS A 599 -1.53 -8.36 -42.89
C LYS A 599 -0.27 -9.00 -42.31
N LEU A 600 0.88 -8.37 -42.51
CA LEU A 600 2.17 -8.84 -41.99
C LEU A 600 2.16 -8.82 -40.45
N LEU A 601 1.64 -7.75 -39.82
CA LEU A 601 1.52 -7.66 -38.36
C LEU A 601 0.64 -8.77 -37.82
N VAL A 602 -0.56 -8.97 -38.40
CA VAL A 602 -1.50 -10.01 -37.96
C VAL A 602 -0.91 -11.41 -38.15
N GLU A 603 -0.16 -11.65 -39.24
CA GLU A 603 0.57 -12.89 -39.46
C GLU A 603 1.61 -13.14 -38.34
N CYS A 604 2.38 -12.11 -37.97
CA CYS A 604 3.35 -12.20 -36.87
C CYS A 604 2.66 -12.50 -35.53
N LEU A 605 1.55 -11.81 -35.21
CA LEU A 605 0.78 -12.05 -33.97
C LEU A 605 0.23 -13.48 -33.91
N ASN A 606 -0.24 -14.03 -35.05
CA ASN A 606 -0.66 -15.42 -35.15
C ASN A 606 0.51 -16.39 -34.95
N ALA A 607 1.71 -16.08 -35.44
CA ALA A 607 2.89 -16.87 -35.19
C ALA A 607 3.28 -16.88 -33.70
N VAL A 608 3.20 -15.73 -33.02
CA VAL A 608 3.37 -15.62 -31.56
C VAL A 608 2.36 -16.52 -30.85
N LYS A 609 1.06 -16.37 -31.12
CA LYS A 609 -0.01 -17.20 -30.55
C LYS A 609 0.27 -18.69 -30.74
N ASN A 610 0.67 -19.09 -31.95
CA ASN A 610 0.98 -20.48 -32.28
C ASN A 610 2.17 -21.06 -31.52
N SER A 611 3.12 -20.22 -31.07
CA SER A 611 4.25 -20.65 -30.24
C SER A 611 3.80 -21.16 -28.87
N PHE A 612 2.63 -20.73 -28.39
CA PHE A 612 2.03 -21.15 -27.14
C PHE A 612 0.91 -22.20 -27.28
N ARG A 613 0.66 -22.75 -28.47
CA ARG A 613 -0.45 -23.72 -28.72
C ARG A 613 -0.40 -24.97 -27.83
N ASN A 614 0.77 -25.38 -27.37
CA ASN A 614 0.98 -26.55 -26.52
C ASN A 614 1.13 -26.19 -25.04
N ASP A 615 1.06 -24.91 -24.69
CA ASP A 615 1.09 -24.47 -23.31
C ASP A 615 -0.24 -24.78 -22.62
N LYS A 616 -0.19 -25.72 -21.66
CA LYS A 616 -1.35 -26.12 -20.84
C LYS A 616 -1.35 -25.47 -19.46
N LYS A 617 -0.28 -24.72 -19.15
CA LYS A 617 -0.11 -24.09 -17.85
C LYS A 617 -0.83 -22.74 -17.76
N HIS A 618 -0.86 -21.99 -18.84
CA HIS A 618 -1.42 -20.64 -18.89
C HIS A 618 -2.71 -20.58 -19.71
N GLN A 619 -3.44 -19.48 -19.54
CA GLN A 619 -4.63 -19.21 -20.34
C GLN A 619 -4.27 -19.07 -21.83
N PRO A 620 -5.10 -19.56 -22.77
CA PRO A 620 -4.84 -19.40 -24.20
C PRO A 620 -4.70 -17.94 -24.60
N ILE A 621 -3.71 -17.65 -25.46
CA ILE A 621 -3.54 -16.33 -26.06
C ILE A 621 -4.67 -16.08 -27.06
N GLU A 622 -5.23 -14.87 -26.98
CA GLU A 622 -6.24 -14.42 -27.94
C GLU A 622 -5.71 -13.28 -28.81
N ILE A 623 -6.32 -13.08 -29.97
CA ILE A 623 -5.99 -11.97 -30.87
C ILE A 623 -7.27 -11.19 -31.11
N PHE A 624 -7.15 -9.87 -31.05
CA PHE A 624 -8.19 -8.93 -31.46
C PHE A 624 -7.63 -8.00 -32.53
N GLU A 625 -8.40 -7.82 -33.61
CA GLU A 625 -8.01 -6.96 -34.73
C GLU A 625 -8.90 -5.71 -34.75
N PHE A 626 -8.25 -4.54 -34.50
CA PHE A 626 -8.88 -3.26 -34.79
C PHE A 626 -9.08 -3.09 -36.28
N LYS A 627 -10.19 -2.47 -36.64
CA LYS A 627 -10.37 -1.99 -38.01
C LYS A 627 -9.40 -0.82 -38.23
N PRO A 628 -8.62 -0.83 -39.33
CA PRO A 628 -7.74 0.29 -39.67
C PRO A 628 -8.55 1.59 -39.73
N MET A 629 -7.94 2.68 -39.22
CA MET A 629 -8.56 3.99 -39.19
C MET A 629 -7.59 5.07 -39.69
N THR A 630 -8.15 6.19 -40.16
CA THR A 630 -7.39 7.42 -40.38
C THR A 630 -7.46 8.23 -39.11
N PRO A 631 -6.35 8.37 -38.35
CA PRO A 631 -6.36 9.11 -37.10
C PRO A 631 -6.66 10.60 -37.30
N LYS A 632 -7.40 11.19 -36.35
CA LYS A 632 -7.84 12.60 -36.39
C LYS A 632 -7.19 13.47 -35.31
N GLY A 633 -6.43 12.88 -34.40
CA GLY A 633 -5.72 13.60 -33.36
C GLY A 633 -4.40 14.21 -33.84
N CYS A 634 -3.67 14.79 -32.91
CA CYS A 634 -2.43 15.48 -33.17
C CYS A 634 -1.30 14.48 -33.52
N GLY A 635 -0.38 14.90 -34.39
CA GLY A 635 0.79 14.08 -34.75
C GLY A 635 0.42 12.76 -35.42
N TYR A 636 -0.65 12.75 -36.21
CA TYR A 636 -1.15 11.55 -36.93
C TYR A 636 -1.58 10.40 -35.98
N HIS A 637 -1.97 10.69 -34.74
CA HIS A 637 -2.45 9.73 -33.77
C HIS A 637 -3.98 9.75 -33.63
N PRO A 638 -4.60 8.72 -33.01
CA PRO A 638 -6.00 8.74 -32.69
C PRO A 638 -6.39 9.96 -31.84
N GLY A 639 -7.47 10.63 -32.18
CA GLY A 639 -8.08 11.67 -31.37
C GLY A 639 -9.02 11.04 -30.32
N LYS A 640 -9.60 11.87 -29.46
CA LYS A 640 -10.53 11.44 -28.39
C LYS A 640 -11.70 10.60 -28.91
N GLU A 641 -12.27 10.99 -30.05
CA GLU A 641 -13.37 10.26 -30.71
C GLU A 641 -12.88 8.94 -31.31
N ASP A 642 -11.65 8.93 -31.86
CA ASP A 642 -11.04 7.71 -32.38
C ASP A 642 -10.75 6.70 -31.26
N ASP A 643 -10.24 7.14 -30.12
CA ASP A 643 -10.06 6.32 -28.92
C ASP A 643 -11.38 5.72 -28.42
N GLN A 644 -12.46 6.50 -28.45
CA GLN A 644 -13.80 5.99 -28.12
C GLN A 644 -14.28 4.91 -29.12
N ILE A 645 -14.01 5.10 -30.42
CA ILE A 645 -14.33 4.09 -31.46
C ILE A 645 -13.52 2.82 -31.20
N MET A 646 -12.23 2.93 -30.91
CA MET A 646 -11.37 1.78 -30.57
C MET A 646 -11.89 1.05 -29.32
N ALA A 647 -12.22 1.78 -28.27
CA ALA A 647 -12.79 1.21 -27.05
C ALA A 647 -14.09 0.46 -27.34
N ASN A 648 -15.00 1.05 -28.12
CA ASN A 648 -16.27 0.42 -28.49
C ASN A 648 -16.10 -0.88 -29.29
N GLN A 649 -15.03 -0.99 -30.10
CA GLN A 649 -14.69 -2.24 -30.80
C GLN A 649 -14.16 -3.30 -29.83
N LEU A 650 -13.32 -2.89 -28.86
CA LEU A 650 -12.60 -3.79 -27.96
C LEU A 650 -13.47 -4.31 -26.80
N ILE A 651 -14.38 -3.49 -26.26
CA ILE A 651 -15.22 -3.80 -25.08
C ILE A 651 -15.94 -5.15 -25.20
N PRO A 652 -16.69 -5.44 -26.29
CA PRO A 652 -17.42 -6.71 -26.40
C PRO A 652 -16.50 -7.94 -26.43
N PHE A 653 -15.26 -7.75 -26.92
CA PHE A 653 -14.26 -8.81 -26.94
C PHE A 653 -13.69 -9.04 -25.53
N LEU A 654 -13.25 -8.00 -24.82
CA LEU A 654 -12.70 -8.11 -23.47
C LEU A 654 -13.72 -8.70 -22.49
N GLN A 655 -15.00 -8.33 -22.62
CA GLN A 655 -16.08 -8.79 -21.75
C GLN A 655 -16.23 -10.33 -21.75
N LYS A 656 -15.87 -11.02 -22.84
CA LYS A 656 -15.90 -12.48 -22.92
C LYS A 656 -14.87 -13.17 -22.02
N TYR A 657 -13.78 -12.49 -21.74
CA TYR A 657 -12.60 -13.06 -21.07
C TYR A 657 -12.35 -12.52 -19.68
N LEU A 658 -13.10 -11.51 -19.26
CA LEU A 658 -13.04 -11.00 -17.90
C LEU A 658 -13.96 -11.82 -16.98
N PRO A 659 -13.54 -12.07 -15.72
CA PRO A 659 -14.40 -12.77 -14.76
C PRO A 659 -15.72 -12.00 -14.53
N ASN A 660 -16.77 -12.72 -14.18
CA ASN A 660 -18.10 -12.13 -13.91
C ASN A 660 -18.13 -11.38 -12.58
#